data_d1c62e1e3572d16e7033b2d22fde0bb5
#
_entry.id   d1c62e1e3572d16e7033b2d22fde0bb5
#
_cell.length_a   1.000
_cell.length_b   1.000
_cell.length_c   1.000
_cell.angle_alpha   90.00
_cell.angle_beta   90.00
_cell.angle_gamma   90.00
#
_symmetry.space_group_name_H-M   'P 1'
#
loop_
_entity.id
_entity.type
_entity.pdbx_description
1 polymer ?
#
loop_
_entity_poly.entity_id
_entity_poly.type
_entity_poly.pdbx_seq_one_letter_code
_entity_poly.pdbx_strand_id
1 'polypeptide(L)'
;MGKFMWKKAAAAAMTATILATSATVLQAAAPPDGHTNAQDTVEAYSGAYSNWMTKWNSTISKDREQISLSPGSDNSSVNFAWYTKKASGIQKLKIAENKRLTNAKVYEAKQTEAVTDKDDTAYVSNKVTATDLKADTTYYYSYQKDGQWTAPEKYTTDNGSKFSFIFVGDPQIGSSNELKGAATEEFYNAQSAAVANDAFNWNTTLNQAMEKTGNKASFVLSSGDQIQSTKKKSPNKAAWGSEIEYSGYLSPDVLKNLPVATTVGNHDADNANYTYHFNTANASELGSNGKVGGDYWFKHNNALFIMLNTQDTNVEEHKQFIEQTVAANKDCKWRIVTLHQDIYGSAEHSNEPEITNLRYQLAPIFEENKVDIVLTGHDHAYSRTQILKGGHKTTEYTDDDFDPMLDKDKDAGENPDTVYTAKENIKADTTDPSEKAYLNYLNEVMDKDAIQQVTKKGTTVFNPTGILYMTAGSSSGSKYYDLVPRQQSYIANRWQQDVPTYSVIDITDTTFTINTYRTDTEEKIDETFSIAKVNESDNKNQTDNTQTDNKKQPTTAKKNTTKPAEKAVAPKKAVVKRVKSLGKKKIKITVKKSSKQVSGYEVILSTKKNFKNAKKITTKKNVITVKKLKAGKKYFVKVRAFKKVGNKKIYGNYSTVKKVIVKK
;
A
#
# COMPACT_ATOMS: atom_id res chain seq x y z
N MET A 1 27.81 -3.13 18.60
CA MET A 1 28.66 -3.10 17.37
C MET A 1 29.19 -4.47 16.90
N GLY A 2 29.02 -5.56 17.63
CA GLY A 2 29.71 -6.83 17.31
C GLY A 2 28.88 -7.95 16.67
N LYS A 3 27.51 -7.91 16.72
CA LYS A 3 26.68 -9.04 16.25
C LYS A 3 25.95 -8.79 14.93
N PHE A 4 25.83 -7.55 14.50
CA PHE A 4 25.20 -7.21 13.21
C PHE A 4 26.04 -7.61 11.97
N MET A 5 27.34 -7.87 12.15
CA MET A 5 28.24 -8.23 11.04
C MET A 5 28.18 -9.71 10.60
N TRP A 6 27.62 -10.61 11.39
CA TRP A 6 27.62 -12.04 11.05
C TRP A 6 26.47 -12.49 10.13
N LYS A 7 25.35 -11.79 10.13
CA LYS A 7 24.24 -12.09 9.18
C LYS A 7 24.53 -11.60 7.75
N LYS A 8 25.51 -10.68 7.56
CA LYS A 8 25.88 -10.14 6.24
C LYS A 8 26.98 -10.93 5.49
N ALA A 9 27.67 -11.83 6.15
CA ALA A 9 28.77 -12.61 5.52
C ALA A 9 28.30 -13.89 4.80
N ALA A 10 27.10 -14.36 5.04
CA ALA A 10 26.58 -15.58 4.40
C ALA A 10 25.98 -15.33 3.00
N ALA A 11 25.60 -14.10 2.67
CA ALA A 11 25.00 -13.77 1.38
C ALA A 11 26.02 -13.57 0.23
N ALA A 12 27.30 -13.31 0.55
CA ALA A 12 28.33 -13.03 -0.47
C ALA A 12 29.01 -14.27 -1.06
N ALA A 13 28.72 -15.49 -0.59
CA ALA A 13 29.44 -16.71 -0.98
C ALA A 13 28.67 -17.63 -1.94
N MET A 14 27.47 -17.28 -2.41
CA MET A 14 26.64 -18.16 -3.26
C MET A 14 26.36 -17.68 -4.69
N THR A 15 27.13 -16.72 -5.21
CA THR A 15 26.88 -16.19 -6.57
C THR A 15 27.82 -16.73 -7.65
N ALA A 16 28.53 -17.82 -7.44
CA ALA A 16 29.36 -18.41 -8.49
C ALA A 16 29.24 -19.93 -8.49
N THR A 17 28.16 -20.49 -9.00
CA THR A 17 28.09 -21.79 -9.69
C THR A 17 26.63 -22.23 -9.85
N ILE A 18 25.91 -21.76 -10.86
CA ILE A 18 24.74 -22.51 -11.39
C ILE A 18 24.69 -22.30 -12.91
N LEU A 19 25.40 -23.16 -13.61
CA LEU A 19 25.02 -23.57 -14.96
C LEU A 19 24.55 -25.02 -14.89
N ALA A 20 23.33 -25.25 -15.32
CA ALA A 20 22.69 -26.53 -15.62
C ALA A 20 22.44 -27.51 -14.47
N THR A 21 21.23 -27.44 -13.87
CA THR A 21 20.39 -28.66 -13.69
C THR A 21 18.96 -28.24 -13.29
N SER A 22 17.99 -28.84 -13.94
CA SER A 22 16.53 -28.95 -13.70
C SER A 22 15.95 -28.26 -12.47
N ALA A 23 15.12 -27.25 -12.70
CA ALA A 23 14.33 -26.52 -11.73
C ALA A 23 13.44 -27.44 -10.85
N THR A 24 13.82 -27.63 -9.64
CA THR A 24 12.87 -27.92 -8.55
C THR A 24 12.38 -26.58 -8.00
N VAL A 25 11.16 -26.21 -8.34
CA VAL A 25 10.51 -25.06 -7.71
C VAL A 25 10.21 -25.44 -6.27
N LEU A 26 11.11 -25.13 -5.37
CA LEU A 26 10.81 -24.91 -3.97
C LEU A 26 9.99 -23.61 -3.90
N GLN A 27 8.91 -23.63 -3.14
CA GLN A 27 8.24 -22.41 -2.73
C GLN A 27 9.28 -21.67 -1.87
N ALA A 28 9.88 -20.61 -2.42
CA ALA A 28 10.84 -19.82 -1.70
C ALA A 28 10.18 -19.31 -0.42
N ALA A 29 10.82 -19.52 0.72
CA ALA A 29 10.59 -18.71 1.89
C ALA A 29 10.86 -17.24 1.49
N ALA A 30 10.21 -16.30 2.14
CA ALA A 30 10.53 -14.89 1.96
C ALA A 30 12.05 -14.69 2.03
N PRO A 31 12.61 -13.82 1.18
CA PRO A 31 14.06 -13.57 1.21
C PRO A 31 14.48 -13.14 2.61
N PRO A 32 15.61 -13.63 3.12
CA PRO A 32 16.07 -13.32 4.48
C PRO A 32 16.48 -11.85 4.68
N ASP A 33 16.39 -11.02 3.66
CA ASP A 33 16.75 -9.61 3.60
C ASP A 33 15.57 -8.64 3.62
N GLY A 34 14.33 -9.16 3.82
CA GLY A 34 13.14 -8.34 4.02
C GLY A 34 12.70 -7.50 2.81
N HIS A 35 12.85 -8.02 1.59
CA HIS A 35 12.27 -7.42 0.38
C HIS A 35 11.62 -8.45 -0.54
N THR A 36 10.74 -8.02 -1.43
CA THR A 36 10.13 -8.88 -2.45
C THR A 36 11.00 -8.97 -3.70
N ASN A 37 11.49 -10.17 -4.01
CA ASN A 37 12.19 -10.41 -5.25
C ASN A 37 11.19 -10.53 -6.41
N ALA A 38 11.25 -9.61 -7.36
CA ALA A 38 10.36 -9.56 -8.51
C ALA A 38 10.36 -10.85 -9.35
N GLN A 39 11.49 -11.56 -9.41
CA GLN A 39 11.61 -12.82 -10.17
C GLN A 39 10.79 -13.96 -9.56
N ASP A 40 10.49 -13.89 -8.26
CA ASP A 40 9.76 -14.93 -7.53
C ASP A 40 8.26 -14.66 -7.47
N THR A 41 7.79 -13.55 -8.01
CA THR A 41 6.38 -13.19 -8.06
C THR A 41 5.59 -14.01 -9.07
N VAL A 42 4.28 -14.06 -8.89
CA VAL A 42 3.37 -14.81 -9.80
C VAL A 42 3.41 -14.22 -11.21
N GLU A 43 3.55 -12.93 -11.33
CA GLU A 43 3.63 -12.19 -12.59
C GLU A 43 4.92 -12.53 -13.36
N ALA A 44 6.03 -12.68 -12.66
CA ALA A 44 7.30 -13.09 -13.26
C ALA A 44 7.22 -14.46 -13.96
N TYR A 45 6.48 -15.41 -13.39
CA TYR A 45 6.30 -16.73 -13.99
C TYR A 45 5.51 -16.73 -15.30
N SER A 46 4.80 -15.67 -15.61
CA SER A 46 4.13 -15.49 -16.91
C SER A 46 5.05 -14.98 -18.02
N GLY A 47 6.31 -14.67 -17.69
CA GLY A 47 7.28 -14.02 -18.58
C GLY A 47 7.22 -12.48 -18.51
N ALA A 48 6.37 -11.91 -17.69
CA ALA A 48 6.22 -10.46 -17.59
C ALA A 48 7.51 -9.78 -17.09
N TYR A 49 8.22 -10.37 -16.15
CA TYR A 49 9.48 -9.83 -15.66
C TYR A 49 10.58 -9.80 -16.73
N SER A 50 10.70 -10.82 -17.56
CA SER A 50 11.66 -10.84 -18.67
C SER A 50 11.37 -9.74 -19.70
N ASN A 51 10.08 -9.53 -20.02
CA ASN A 51 9.65 -8.44 -20.89
C ASN A 51 9.92 -7.08 -20.26
N TRP A 52 9.66 -6.96 -18.96
CA TRP A 52 9.98 -5.77 -18.17
C TRP A 52 11.47 -5.45 -18.21
N MET A 53 12.34 -6.41 -17.93
CA MET A 53 13.79 -6.21 -17.96
C MET A 53 14.31 -5.78 -19.34
N THR A 54 13.69 -6.29 -20.42
CA THR A 54 14.00 -5.83 -21.79
C THR A 54 13.64 -4.35 -21.95
N LYS A 55 12.45 -3.94 -21.51
CA LYS A 55 11.99 -2.55 -21.55
C LYS A 55 12.81 -1.65 -20.61
N TRP A 56 13.15 -2.12 -19.41
CA TRP A 56 14.00 -1.45 -18.45
C TRP A 56 15.36 -1.10 -19.09
N ASN A 57 16.07 -2.09 -19.58
CA ASN A 57 17.42 -1.92 -20.13
C ASN A 57 17.45 -1.07 -21.40
N SER A 58 16.42 -1.18 -22.24
CA SER A 58 16.39 -0.47 -23.54
C SER A 58 15.96 0.99 -23.40
N THR A 59 14.99 1.29 -22.53
CA THR A 59 14.32 2.60 -22.50
C THR A 59 14.19 3.20 -21.11
N ILE A 60 13.54 2.52 -20.16
CA ILE A 60 13.11 3.15 -18.89
C ILE A 60 14.29 3.65 -18.07
N SER A 61 15.33 2.82 -17.89
CA SER A 61 16.53 3.18 -17.11
C SER A 61 17.31 4.39 -17.66
N LYS A 62 16.97 4.85 -18.85
CA LYS A 62 17.61 5.97 -19.56
C LYS A 62 16.72 7.20 -19.67
N ASP A 63 15.40 7.04 -19.47
CA ASP A 63 14.43 8.15 -19.61
C ASP A 63 14.28 8.91 -18.29
N ARG A 64 14.90 10.07 -18.20
CA ARG A 64 14.78 11.02 -17.08
C ARG A 64 13.68 12.07 -17.30
N GLU A 65 13.09 12.07 -18.49
CA GLU A 65 12.13 13.08 -18.93
C GLU A 65 10.69 12.58 -18.88
N GLN A 66 10.41 11.61 -18.02
CA GLN A 66 9.06 11.10 -17.80
C GLN A 66 8.19 12.18 -17.16
N ILE A 67 6.91 12.21 -17.57
CA ILE A 67 5.95 13.15 -17.00
C ILE A 67 5.29 12.56 -15.75
N SER A 68 5.11 13.39 -14.73
CA SER A 68 4.25 13.13 -13.59
C SER A 68 2.97 13.96 -13.69
N LEU A 69 1.86 13.41 -13.24
CA LEU A 69 0.61 14.10 -13.00
C LEU A 69 0.38 14.20 -11.49
N SER A 70 -0.10 15.34 -11.01
CA SER A 70 -0.57 15.50 -9.63
C SER A 70 -1.97 16.13 -9.63
N PRO A 71 -2.79 15.91 -8.59
CA PRO A 71 -4.07 16.61 -8.48
C PRO A 71 -3.87 18.13 -8.58
N GLY A 72 -4.78 18.82 -9.25
CA GLY A 72 -4.86 20.27 -9.21
C GLY A 72 -5.52 20.74 -7.91
N SER A 73 -5.81 22.04 -7.80
CA SER A 73 -6.44 22.61 -6.60
C SER A 73 -7.82 22.02 -6.31
N ASP A 74 -8.50 21.58 -7.36
CA ASP A 74 -9.81 20.91 -7.32
C ASP A 74 -10.02 20.03 -8.58
N ASN A 75 -11.21 19.43 -8.71
CA ASN A 75 -11.57 18.53 -9.82
C ASN A 75 -11.50 19.20 -11.22
N SER A 76 -11.46 20.51 -11.31
CA SER A 76 -11.41 21.24 -12.59
C SER A 76 -9.99 21.51 -13.08
N SER A 77 -8.98 20.97 -12.38
CA SER A 77 -7.58 21.19 -12.71
C SER A 77 -6.71 19.94 -12.53
N VAL A 78 -5.60 19.88 -13.26
CA VAL A 78 -4.58 18.84 -13.13
C VAL A 78 -3.20 19.45 -13.34
N ASN A 79 -2.25 19.02 -12.55
CA ASN A 79 -0.87 19.50 -12.56
C ASN A 79 0.04 18.49 -13.29
N PHE A 80 1.04 19.03 -13.98
CA PHE A 80 2.04 18.26 -14.71
C PHE A 80 3.44 18.74 -14.35
N ALA A 81 4.40 17.81 -14.29
CA ALA A 81 5.83 18.13 -14.22
C ALA A 81 6.64 17.14 -15.07
N TRP A 82 7.70 17.62 -15.73
CA TRP A 82 8.64 16.79 -16.50
C TRP A 82 9.98 17.51 -16.69
N TYR A 83 11.02 16.76 -16.90
CA TYR A 83 12.34 17.31 -17.22
C TYR A 83 12.53 17.52 -18.71
N THR A 84 13.36 18.49 -19.05
CA THR A 84 14.03 18.62 -20.35
C THR A 84 15.40 19.25 -20.16
N LYS A 85 16.27 19.13 -21.16
CA LYS A 85 17.55 19.84 -21.16
C LYS A 85 17.33 21.35 -21.15
N LYS A 86 18.11 22.06 -20.33
CA LYS A 86 18.03 23.53 -20.22
C LYS A 86 18.21 24.21 -21.58
N ALA A 87 19.08 23.67 -22.46
CA ALA A 87 19.33 24.19 -23.79
C ALA A 87 18.12 24.14 -24.74
N SER A 88 17.07 23.33 -24.42
CA SER A 88 15.88 23.17 -25.26
C SER A 88 14.87 24.31 -25.17
N GLY A 89 15.12 25.30 -24.29
CA GLY A 89 14.24 26.48 -24.11
C GLY A 89 12.91 26.13 -23.42
N ILE A 90 11.96 27.07 -23.43
CA ILE A 90 10.66 26.92 -22.78
C ILE A 90 9.81 25.89 -23.52
N GLN A 91 9.36 24.91 -22.79
CA GLN A 91 8.53 23.81 -23.30
C GLN A 91 7.03 24.10 -23.09
N LYS A 92 6.19 23.40 -23.82
CA LYS A 92 4.73 23.58 -23.82
C LYS A 92 4.01 22.25 -23.56
N LEU A 93 2.82 22.36 -22.99
CA LEU A 93 1.83 21.30 -22.89
C LEU A 93 0.55 21.73 -23.59
N LYS A 94 -0.10 20.82 -24.30
CA LYS A 94 -1.41 21.03 -24.91
C LYS A 94 -2.38 19.95 -24.47
N ILE A 95 -3.66 20.33 -24.28
CA ILE A 95 -4.74 19.45 -23.84
C ILE A 95 -6.03 19.73 -24.58
N ALA A 96 -6.79 18.69 -24.96
CA ALA A 96 -8.06 18.80 -25.67
C ALA A 96 -8.96 17.60 -25.37
N GLU A 97 -10.27 17.73 -25.62
CA GLU A 97 -11.25 16.66 -25.47
C GLU A 97 -11.17 15.59 -26.59
N ASN A 98 -10.24 15.71 -27.50
CA ASN A 98 -10.09 14.75 -28.62
C ASN A 98 -8.63 14.35 -28.84
N LYS A 99 -8.41 13.09 -29.23
CA LYS A 99 -7.08 12.51 -29.40
C LYS A 99 -6.22 13.18 -30.48
N ARG A 100 -6.83 13.88 -31.44
CA ARG A 100 -6.10 14.63 -32.48
C ARG A 100 -5.57 15.95 -31.96
N LEU A 101 -5.94 16.33 -30.74
CA LEU A 101 -5.59 17.60 -30.11
C LEU A 101 -6.00 18.82 -30.96
N THR A 102 -7.11 18.70 -31.68
CA THR A 102 -7.71 19.80 -32.45
C THR A 102 -8.30 20.82 -31.47
N ASN A 103 -8.02 22.11 -31.68
CA ASN A 103 -8.41 23.18 -30.79
C ASN A 103 -7.92 23.03 -29.35
N ALA A 104 -6.75 22.44 -29.18
CA ALA A 104 -6.17 22.21 -27.86
C ALA A 104 -5.84 23.57 -27.17
N LYS A 105 -6.13 23.63 -25.86
CA LYS A 105 -5.59 24.71 -25.01
C LYS A 105 -4.09 24.42 -24.81
N VAL A 106 -3.25 25.41 -25.04
CA VAL A 106 -1.79 25.30 -24.96
C VAL A 106 -1.31 26.13 -23.77
N TYR A 107 -0.43 25.55 -22.98
CA TYR A 107 0.21 26.15 -21.82
C TYR A 107 1.71 26.22 -22.02
N GLU A 108 2.34 27.30 -21.65
CA GLU A 108 3.80 27.37 -21.49
C GLU A 108 4.19 26.91 -20.11
N ALA A 109 5.25 26.11 -20.01
CA ALA A 109 5.73 25.62 -18.74
C ALA A 109 6.47 26.70 -17.95
N LYS A 110 6.19 26.79 -16.65
CA LYS A 110 7.08 27.47 -15.70
C LYS A 110 8.29 26.55 -15.48
N GLN A 111 9.48 27.09 -15.73
CA GLN A 111 10.74 26.34 -15.60
C GLN A 111 11.48 26.67 -14.31
N THR A 112 12.09 25.66 -13.72
CA THR A 112 13.01 25.80 -12.59
C THR A 112 14.26 24.96 -12.88
N GLU A 113 15.45 25.49 -12.57
CA GLU A 113 16.68 24.70 -12.65
C GLU A 113 16.59 23.47 -11.75
N ALA A 114 16.96 22.31 -12.26
CA ALA A 114 16.83 21.06 -11.55
C ALA A 114 18.20 20.41 -11.32
N VAL A 115 18.56 19.44 -12.13
CA VAL A 115 19.75 18.61 -11.94
C VAL A 115 20.72 18.78 -13.11
N THR A 116 21.99 18.42 -12.84
CA THR A 116 23.03 18.33 -13.88
C THR A 116 23.51 16.91 -13.96
N ASP A 117 23.54 16.32 -15.14
CA ASP A 117 23.99 14.93 -15.34
C ASP A 117 25.53 14.78 -15.21
N LYS A 118 25.99 13.54 -15.38
CA LYS A 118 27.43 13.21 -15.28
C LYS A 118 28.27 13.88 -16.38
N ASP A 119 27.65 14.25 -17.50
CA ASP A 119 28.28 14.84 -18.69
C ASP A 119 28.07 16.37 -18.74
N ASP A 120 27.74 16.98 -17.59
CA ASP A 120 27.51 18.43 -17.40
C ASP A 120 26.29 18.97 -18.16
N THR A 121 25.39 18.12 -18.62
CA THR A 121 24.12 18.58 -19.21
C THR A 121 23.17 19.03 -18.09
N ALA A 122 22.80 20.31 -18.14
CA ALA A 122 21.84 20.87 -17.20
C ALA A 122 20.38 20.58 -17.63
N TYR A 123 19.57 20.16 -16.68
CA TYR A 123 18.12 19.92 -16.85
C TYR A 123 17.31 20.98 -16.11
N VAL A 124 16.11 21.21 -16.59
CA VAL A 124 15.08 22.04 -15.97
C VAL A 124 13.82 21.22 -15.75
N SER A 125 13.14 21.48 -14.63
CA SER A 125 11.79 21.02 -14.38
C SER A 125 10.80 21.95 -15.06
N ASN A 126 9.93 21.42 -15.90
CA ASN A 126 8.84 22.10 -16.56
C ASN A 126 7.55 21.81 -15.80
N LYS A 127 6.84 22.84 -15.34
CA LYS A 127 5.58 22.69 -14.60
C LYS A 127 4.44 23.40 -15.31
N VAL A 128 3.30 22.73 -15.43
CA VAL A 128 2.07 23.25 -16.01
C VAL A 128 0.89 22.86 -15.13
N THR A 129 -0.07 23.77 -14.95
CA THR A 129 -1.40 23.49 -14.41
C THR A 129 -2.43 23.70 -15.52
N ALA A 130 -3.13 22.64 -15.90
CA ALA A 130 -4.27 22.76 -16.81
C ALA A 130 -5.54 23.00 -15.97
N THR A 131 -6.30 24.03 -16.33
CA THR A 131 -7.48 24.52 -15.62
C THR A 131 -8.73 24.48 -16.48
N ASP A 132 -9.89 24.70 -15.87
CA ASP A 132 -11.20 24.75 -16.52
C ASP A 132 -11.60 23.43 -17.18
N LEU A 133 -11.17 22.33 -16.56
CA LEU A 133 -11.55 20.98 -17.01
C LEU A 133 -12.99 20.67 -16.59
N LYS A 134 -13.76 20.14 -17.53
CA LYS A 134 -15.15 19.71 -17.28
C LYS A 134 -15.17 18.38 -16.54
N ALA A 135 -16.16 18.19 -15.69
CA ALA A 135 -16.40 16.91 -15.02
C ALA A 135 -16.80 15.81 -16.05
N ASP A 136 -16.57 14.53 -15.69
CA ASP A 136 -16.90 13.34 -16.48
C ASP A 136 -16.43 13.43 -17.95
N THR A 137 -15.25 14.01 -18.16
CA THR A 137 -14.73 14.32 -19.50
C THR A 137 -13.38 13.65 -19.72
N THR A 138 -13.23 12.99 -20.86
CA THR A 138 -11.94 12.45 -21.30
C THR A 138 -11.17 13.51 -22.08
N TYR A 139 -9.98 13.82 -21.61
CA TYR A 139 -9.01 14.66 -22.24
C TYR A 139 -7.85 13.86 -22.82
N TYR A 140 -7.19 14.46 -23.79
CA TYR A 140 -5.90 14.01 -24.31
C TYR A 140 -4.91 15.15 -24.19
N TYR A 141 -3.71 14.84 -23.73
CA TYR A 141 -2.65 15.83 -23.60
C TYR A 141 -1.37 15.37 -24.31
N SER A 142 -0.54 16.31 -24.70
CA SER A 142 0.79 16.09 -25.24
C SER A 142 1.70 17.21 -24.72
N TYR A 143 2.92 16.89 -24.43
CA TYR A 143 3.92 17.82 -23.91
C TYR A 143 5.16 17.80 -24.79
N GLN A 144 5.98 18.82 -24.72
CA GLN A 144 7.22 18.90 -25.49
C GLN A 144 8.38 18.30 -24.70
N LYS A 145 9.14 17.44 -25.40
CA LYS A 145 10.49 17.04 -25.03
C LYS A 145 11.45 17.61 -26.08
N ASP A 146 12.37 18.46 -25.68
CA ASP A 146 13.31 19.12 -26.59
C ASP A 146 12.61 19.78 -27.81
N GLY A 147 11.50 20.46 -27.59
CA GLY A 147 10.71 21.11 -28.63
C GLY A 147 9.81 20.18 -29.46
N GLN A 148 9.93 18.86 -29.31
CA GLN A 148 9.13 17.87 -30.04
C GLN A 148 7.92 17.41 -29.23
N TRP A 149 6.74 17.38 -29.85
CA TRP A 149 5.52 16.91 -29.21
C TRP A 149 5.52 15.38 -28.99
N THR A 150 5.21 14.95 -27.77
CA THR A 150 5.00 13.52 -27.48
C THR A 150 3.71 13.01 -28.12
N ALA A 151 3.57 11.69 -28.19
CA ALA A 151 2.29 11.07 -28.52
C ALA A 151 1.21 11.50 -27.48
N PRO A 152 -0.07 11.64 -27.92
CA PRO A 152 -1.14 12.00 -26.98
C PRO A 152 -1.40 10.93 -25.94
N GLU A 153 -1.37 11.31 -24.67
CA GLU A 153 -1.78 10.52 -23.52
C GLU A 153 -3.19 10.90 -23.08
N LYS A 154 -3.86 10.01 -22.33
CA LYS A 154 -5.24 10.20 -21.90
C LYS A 154 -5.29 10.68 -20.46
N TYR A 155 -6.24 11.55 -20.11
CA TYR A 155 -6.63 11.90 -18.76
C TYR A 155 -8.16 11.98 -18.68
N THR A 156 -8.77 11.52 -17.58
CA THR A 156 -10.24 11.57 -17.43
C THR A 156 -10.59 12.16 -16.07
N THR A 157 -11.43 13.21 -16.07
CA THR A 157 -12.02 13.77 -14.86
C THR A 157 -13.20 12.94 -14.40
N ASP A 158 -13.46 12.86 -13.10
CA ASP A 158 -14.62 12.18 -12.57
C ASP A 158 -15.89 13.06 -12.51
N ASN A 159 -17.01 12.44 -12.11
CA ASN A 159 -18.33 13.12 -12.11
C ASN A 159 -18.65 13.87 -10.81
N GLY A 160 -17.75 13.88 -9.85
CA GLY A 160 -17.84 14.74 -8.67
C GLY A 160 -18.68 14.26 -7.49
N SER A 161 -19.45 13.15 -7.57
CA SER A 161 -20.36 12.75 -6.47
C SER A 161 -19.84 11.60 -5.60
N LYS A 162 -19.12 10.67 -6.23
CA LYS A 162 -18.48 9.51 -5.60
C LYS A 162 -17.15 9.30 -6.30
N PHE A 163 -16.11 9.03 -5.53
CA PHE A 163 -14.81 8.72 -6.09
C PHE A 163 -14.08 7.65 -5.30
N SER A 164 -13.10 7.05 -5.93
CA SER A 164 -12.18 6.12 -5.30
C SER A 164 -10.76 6.60 -5.53
N PHE A 165 -9.91 6.41 -4.55
CA PHE A 165 -8.48 6.60 -4.72
C PHE A 165 -7.70 5.40 -4.21
N ILE A 166 -6.47 5.26 -4.69
CA ILE A 166 -5.55 4.21 -4.28
C ILE A 166 -4.63 4.82 -3.22
N PHE A 167 -4.58 4.22 -2.02
CA PHE A 167 -3.64 4.62 -0.97
C PHE A 167 -2.51 3.60 -0.87
N VAL A 168 -1.28 4.12 -0.88
CA VAL A 168 -0.03 3.35 -0.83
C VAL A 168 1.00 4.04 0.06
N GLY A 169 1.90 3.26 0.65
CA GLY A 169 3.07 3.74 1.38
C GLY A 169 4.35 3.20 0.78
N ASP A 170 5.39 3.96 0.95
CA ASP A 170 6.78 3.53 0.85
C ASP A 170 7.08 2.67 -0.39
N PRO A 171 6.84 3.20 -1.60
CA PRO A 171 7.35 2.54 -2.81
C PRO A 171 8.86 2.41 -2.76
N GLN A 172 9.52 3.38 -2.19
CA GLN A 172 10.95 3.46 -1.86
C GLN A 172 11.84 2.77 -2.90
N ILE A 173 11.61 3.17 -4.16
CA ILE A 173 12.24 2.56 -5.34
C ILE A 173 13.76 2.65 -5.25
N GLY A 174 14.43 1.50 -5.30
CA GLY A 174 15.88 1.36 -5.14
C GLY A 174 16.32 0.81 -3.77
N SER A 175 15.38 0.54 -2.84
CA SER A 175 15.70 0.10 -1.48
C SER A 175 15.99 -1.41 -1.36
N SER A 176 15.53 -2.24 -2.28
CA SER A 176 15.70 -3.70 -2.21
C SER A 176 17.16 -4.18 -2.20
N ASN A 177 18.09 -3.28 -2.39
CA ASN A 177 19.51 -3.58 -2.26
C ASN A 177 20.22 -2.41 -1.58
N GLU A 178 20.48 -2.52 -0.27
CA GLU A 178 21.23 -1.52 0.50
C GLU A 178 22.68 -1.40 -0.01
N LEU A 179 22.88 -0.54 -0.99
CA LEU A 179 24.20 -0.32 -1.59
C LEU A 179 25.06 0.56 -0.71
N LYS A 180 26.23 0.05 -0.34
CA LYS A 180 27.27 0.77 0.40
C LYS A 180 28.54 0.83 -0.45
N GLY A 181 29.15 1.99 -0.54
CA GLY A 181 30.46 2.13 -1.16
C GLY A 181 30.60 3.33 -2.10
N ALA A 182 31.70 3.35 -2.85
CA ALA A 182 32.02 4.40 -3.81
C ALA A 182 31.16 4.28 -5.09
N ALA A 183 30.98 5.39 -5.78
CA ALA A 183 30.29 5.47 -7.08
C ALA A 183 31.14 4.80 -8.18
N THR A 184 31.05 3.47 -8.26
CA THR A 184 31.69 2.63 -9.28
C THR A 184 30.65 2.14 -10.28
N GLU A 185 31.09 1.58 -11.40
CA GLU A 185 30.20 0.93 -12.37
C GLU A 185 29.41 -0.22 -11.73
N GLU A 186 30.02 -1.00 -10.86
CA GLU A 186 29.35 -2.07 -10.11
C GLU A 186 28.24 -1.51 -9.21
N PHE A 187 28.49 -0.40 -8.52
CA PHE A 187 27.49 0.29 -7.71
C PHE A 187 26.29 0.73 -8.57
N TYR A 188 26.52 1.38 -9.70
CA TYR A 188 25.42 1.83 -10.58
C TYR A 188 24.65 0.68 -11.20
N ASN A 189 25.33 -0.43 -11.54
CA ASN A 189 24.67 -1.62 -12.04
C ASN A 189 23.79 -2.26 -10.97
N ALA A 190 24.27 -2.33 -9.73
CA ALA A 190 23.50 -2.85 -8.59
C ALA A 190 22.32 -1.94 -8.25
N GLN A 191 22.50 -0.61 -8.27
CA GLN A 191 21.39 0.35 -8.13
C GLN A 191 20.33 0.15 -9.22
N SER A 192 20.75 0.06 -10.47
CA SER A 192 19.83 -0.16 -11.59
C SER A 192 19.06 -1.48 -11.45
N ALA A 193 19.68 -2.54 -10.94
CA ALA A 193 19.02 -3.82 -10.68
C ALA A 193 17.98 -3.72 -9.55
N ALA A 194 18.33 -3.04 -8.45
CA ALA A 194 17.39 -2.80 -7.35
C ALA A 194 16.18 -1.98 -7.81
N VAL A 195 16.43 -0.89 -8.53
CA VAL A 195 15.36 -0.06 -9.08
C VAL A 195 14.47 -0.84 -10.04
N ALA A 196 15.04 -1.68 -10.91
CA ALA A 196 14.25 -2.52 -11.82
C ALA A 196 13.35 -3.52 -11.07
N ASN A 197 13.86 -4.13 -9.99
CA ASN A 197 13.11 -5.02 -9.12
C ASN A 197 11.90 -4.32 -8.50
N ASP A 198 12.16 -3.21 -7.83
CA ASP A 198 11.16 -2.48 -7.07
C ASP A 198 10.11 -1.85 -7.99
N ALA A 199 10.54 -1.28 -9.11
CA ALA A 199 9.66 -0.68 -10.10
C ALA A 199 8.75 -1.72 -10.80
N PHE A 200 9.21 -2.96 -10.98
CA PHE A 200 8.34 -4.04 -11.47
C PHE A 200 7.23 -4.36 -10.48
N ASN A 201 7.57 -4.52 -9.21
CA ASN A 201 6.60 -4.79 -8.16
C ASN A 201 5.63 -3.59 -7.98
N TRP A 202 6.15 -2.37 -8.01
CA TRP A 202 5.36 -1.14 -7.97
C TRP A 202 4.34 -1.07 -9.12
N ASN A 203 4.77 -1.36 -10.34
CA ASN A 203 3.88 -1.44 -11.50
C ASN A 203 2.80 -2.50 -11.33
N THR A 204 3.14 -3.67 -10.78
CA THR A 204 2.18 -4.73 -10.45
C THR A 204 1.15 -4.26 -9.45
N THR A 205 1.58 -3.61 -8.37
CA THR A 205 0.71 -3.07 -7.32
C THR A 205 -0.29 -2.07 -7.88
N LEU A 206 0.16 -1.11 -8.68
CA LEU A 206 -0.71 -0.10 -9.27
C LEU A 206 -1.72 -0.70 -10.27
N ASN A 207 -1.30 -1.65 -11.10
CA ASN A 207 -2.21 -2.30 -12.05
C ASN A 207 -3.31 -3.09 -11.32
N GLN A 208 -2.95 -3.85 -10.29
CA GLN A 208 -3.93 -4.59 -9.49
C GLN A 208 -4.88 -3.63 -8.74
N ALA A 209 -4.34 -2.54 -8.17
CA ALA A 209 -5.15 -1.53 -7.50
C ALA A 209 -6.15 -0.87 -8.47
N MET A 210 -5.72 -0.54 -9.69
CA MET A 210 -6.60 -0.02 -10.73
C MET A 210 -7.71 -1.02 -11.10
N GLU A 211 -7.38 -2.31 -11.25
CA GLU A 211 -8.39 -3.35 -11.49
C GLU A 211 -9.42 -3.43 -10.37
N LYS A 212 -9.02 -3.28 -9.11
CA LYS A 212 -9.94 -3.27 -7.95
C LYS A 212 -10.90 -2.07 -7.95
N THR A 213 -10.48 -0.92 -8.52
CA THR A 213 -11.36 0.25 -8.71
C THR A 213 -12.21 0.17 -9.98
N GLY A 214 -12.09 -0.90 -10.76
CA GLY A 214 -12.70 -1.00 -12.09
C GLY A 214 -12.09 0.00 -13.09
N ASN A 215 -10.82 0.32 -12.93
CA ASN A 215 -10.05 1.32 -13.69
C ASN A 215 -10.63 2.74 -13.59
N LYS A 216 -11.15 3.11 -12.41
CA LYS A 216 -11.81 4.39 -12.14
C LYS A 216 -11.27 5.13 -10.92
N ALA A 217 -10.05 4.81 -10.46
CA ALA A 217 -9.42 5.62 -9.43
C ALA A 217 -9.22 7.05 -9.94
N SER A 218 -9.49 8.03 -9.10
CA SER A 218 -9.29 9.45 -9.39
C SER A 218 -7.83 9.85 -9.29
N PHE A 219 -7.10 9.26 -8.33
CA PHE A 219 -5.66 9.49 -8.10
C PHE A 219 -5.06 8.38 -7.23
N VAL A 220 -3.73 8.37 -7.15
CA VAL A 220 -2.96 7.63 -6.13
C VAL A 220 -2.59 8.63 -5.03
N LEU A 221 -2.76 8.25 -3.76
CA LEU A 221 -2.19 8.97 -2.63
C LEU A 221 -1.03 8.13 -2.07
N SER A 222 0.18 8.69 -2.12
CA SER A 222 1.42 8.07 -1.67
C SER A 222 1.94 8.79 -0.43
N SER A 223 2.10 8.06 0.68
CA SER A 223 2.44 8.62 1.99
C SER A 223 3.94 8.81 2.22
N GLY A 224 4.72 9.09 1.19
CA GLY A 224 6.15 9.40 1.31
C GLY A 224 7.07 8.26 0.88
N ASP A 225 8.35 8.54 0.90
CA ASP A 225 9.42 7.66 0.47
C ASP A 225 9.15 7.07 -0.93
N GLN A 226 9.05 7.97 -1.92
CA GLN A 226 8.85 7.57 -3.31
C GLN A 226 10.07 6.80 -3.82
N ILE A 227 11.26 7.21 -3.38
CA ILE A 227 12.56 6.67 -3.77
C ILE A 227 13.46 6.44 -2.55
N GLN A 228 14.51 5.62 -2.73
CA GLN A 228 15.51 5.33 -1.69
C GLN A 228 16.53 6.44 -1.49
N SER A 229 16.75 7.32 -2.44
CA SER A 229 17.86 8.28 -2.44
C SER A 229 19.23 7.63 -2.22
N THR A 230 19.49 6.52 -2.88
CA THR A 230 20.70 5.69 -2.74
C THR A 230 22.00 6.48 -2.88
N LYS A 231 21.96 7.62 -3.53
CA LYS A 231 23.06 8.55 -3.72
C LYS A 231 23.63 9.20 -2.44
N LYS A 232 22.96 9.10 -1.28
CA LYS A 232 23.55 9.55 -0.01
C LYS A 232 25.03 9.21 0.12
N LYS A 233 25.45 8.20 -0.63
CA LYS A 233 26.77 7.58 -0.59
C LYS A 233 27.62 7.86 -1.84
N SER A 234 27.10 8.63 -2.80
CA SER A 234 27.84 9.06 -4.00
C SER A 234 28.44 10.44 -3.80
N PRO A 235 29.77 10.62 -3.89
CA PRO A 235 30.42 11.88 -3.50
C PRO A 235 30.22 13.03 -4.47
N ASN A 236 29.80 12.81 -5.72
CA ASN A 236 29.68 13.85 -6.74
C ASN A 236 28.37 13.75 -7.52
N LYS A 237 27.74 14.91 -7.75
CA LYS A 237 26.47 15.05 -8.50
C LYS A 237 25.36 14.19 -7.93
N ALA A 238 25.22 14.27 -6.63
CA ALA A 238 24.34 13.43 -5.82
C ALA A 238 22.87 13.44 -6.29
N ALA A 239 22.34 14.57 -6.73
CA ALA A 239 20.98 14.67 -7.22
C ALA A 239 20.74 13.85 -8.50
N TRP A 240 21.68 13.84 -9.44
CA TRP A 240 21.57 13.02 -10.65
C TRP A 240 21.57 11.52 -10.37
N GLY A 241 22.29 11.08 -9.35
CA GLY A 241 22.35 9.67 -8.94
C GLY A 241 20.99 9.08 -8.56
N SER A 242 20.06 9.88 -8.03
CA SER A 242 18.71 9.43 -7.67
C SER A 242 17.72 9.46 -8.83
N GLU A 243 18.06 10.05 -9.95
CA GLU A 243 17.13 10.17 -11.07
C GLU A 243 16.79 8.83 -11.74
N ILE A 244 17.61 7.80 -11.56
CA ILE A 244 17.27 6.45 -12.00
C ILE A 244 16.14 5.87 -11.15
N GLU A 245 16.06 6.22 -9.87
CA GLU A 245 15.01 5.79 -8.95
C GLU A 245 13.68 6.44 -9.33
N TYR A 246 13.66 7.75 -9.66
CA TYR A 246 12.47 8.40 -10.23
C TYR A 246 12.08 7.84 -11.59
N SER A 247 13.05 7.40 -12.41
CA SER A 247 12.70 6.70 -13.67
C SER A 247 11.97 5.39 -13.40
N GLY A 248 12.31 4.68 -12.33
CA GLY A 248 11.58 3.51 -11.86
C GLY A 248 10.20 3.85 -11.30
N TYR A 249 10.13 4.87 -10.43
CA TYR A 249 8.89 5.29 -9.80
C TYR A 249 7.83 5.76 -10.81
N LEU A 250 8.22 6.55 -11.81
CA LEU A 250 7.33 7.10 -12.83
C LEU A 250 7.06 6.13 -14.00
N SER A 251 7.73 4.97 -14.04
CA SER A 251 7.67 4.02 -15.16
C SER A 251 6.32 3.31 -15.38
N PRO A 252 5.42 3.11 -14.40
CA PRO A 252 4.13 2.50 -14.65
C PRO A 252 3.29 3.31 -15.64
N ASP A 253 2.86 2.67 -16.73
CA ASP A 253 2.09 3.36 -17.78
C ASP A 253 0.78 3.98 -17.26
N VAL A 254 0.23 3.43 -16.17
CA VAL A 254 -0.99 3.96 -15.53
C VAL A 254 -0.77 5.38 -14.98
N LEU A 255 0.43 5.73 -14.55
CA LEU A 255 0.75 7.06 -14.01
C LEU A 255 0.73 8.19 -15.05
N LYS A 256 0.75 7.87 -16.34
CA LYS A 256 0.52 8.83 -17.41
C LYS A 256 -0.95 9.29 -17.49
N ASN A 257 -1.86 8.54 -16.84
CA ASN A 257 -3.30 8.79 -16.89
C ASN A 257 -3.91 9.04 -15.50
N LEU A 258 -3.16 8.80 -14.45
CA LEU A 258 -3.60 8.82 -13.07
C LEU A 258 -2.69 9.75 -12.25
N PRO A 259 -3.21 10.88 -11.73
CA PRO A 259 -2.44 11.77 -10.88
C PRO A 259 -1.95 11.08 -9.60
N VAL A 260 -0.80 11.51 -9.08
CA VAL A 260 -0.27 11.06 -7.80
C VAL A 260 -0.19 12.26 -6.84
N ALA A 261 -0.89 12.17 -5.72
CA ALA A 261 -0.73 13.05 -4.58
C ALA A 261 0.34 12.43 -3.66
N THR A 262 1.48 13.08 -3.53
CA THR A 262 2.62 12.59 -2.75
C THR A 262 2.81 13.44 -1.50
N THR A 263 3.20 12.85 -0.36
CA THR A 263 3.84 13.61 0.72
C THR A 263 5.33 13.32 0.75
N VAL A 264 6.09 14.11 1.50
CA VAL A 264 7.54 13.99 1.59
C VAL A 264 7.90 12.99 2.66
N GLY A 265 8.65 11.94 2.29
CA GLY A 265 9.28 11.04 3.26
C GLY A 265 10.73 11.44 3.58
N ASN A 266 11.34 10.78 4.55
CA ASN A 266 12.70 11.10 4.96
C ASN A 266 13.74 10.80 3.88
N HIS A 267 13.48 9.82 3.01
CA HIS A 267 14.30 9.54 1.85
C HIS A 267 14.11 10.57 0.72
N ASP A 268 12.90 11.08 0.52
CA ASP A 268 12.62 12.14 -0.46
C ASP A 268 13.29 13.47 -0.08
N ALA A 269 13.42 13.75 1.22
CA ALA A 269 14.00 14.98 1.76
C ALA A 269 15.54 15.06 1.68
N ASP A 270 16.20 14.02 1.21
CA ASP A 270 17.66 14.03 1.07
C ASP A 270 18.18 15.08 0.09
N ASN A 271 17.35 15.49 -0.86
CA ASN A 271 17.68 16.48 -1.89
C ASN A 271 16.41 17.14 -2.46
N ALA A 272 16.59 18.11 -3.37
CA ALA A 272 15.51 18.86 -3.96
C ALA A 272 14.76 18.16 -5.11
N ASN A 273 15.13 16.92 -5.49
CA ASN A 273 14.60 16.26 -6.68
C ASN A 273 13.08 16.06 -6.59
N TYR A 274 12.56 15.78 -5.39
CA TYR A 274 11.12 15.68 -5.16
C TYR A 274 10.37 16.90 -5.72
N THR A 275 10.84 18.12 -5.43
CA THR A 275 10.17 19.35 -5.89
C THR A 275 10.21 19.52 -7.39
N TYR A 276 11.14 18.88 -8.07
CA TYR A 276 11.28 18.97 -9.52
C TYR A 276 10.35 17.99 -10.25
N HIS A 277 10.07 16.85 -9.63
CA HIS A 277 9.21 15.82 -10.22
C HIS A 277 7.72 16.02 -9.95
N PHE A 278 7.34 16.77 -8.90
CA PHE A 278 5.94 16.95 -8.54
C PHE A 278 5.54 18.42 -8.58
N ASN A 279 4.38 18.69 -9.19
CA ASN A 279 3.75 20.00 -9.23
C ASN A 279 2.56 20.00 -8.27
N THR A 280 2.82 20.24 -6.97
CA THR A 280 1.82 20.18 -5.92
C THR A 280 0.88 21.38 -5.95
N ALA A 281 -0.41 21.13 -5.69
CA ALA A 281 -1.43 22.18 -5.69
C ALA A 281 -1.39 23.00 -4.40
N ASN A 282 -1.67 24.30 -4.49
CA ASN A 282 -1.78 25.17 -3.31
C ASN A 282 -0.60 25.01 -2.32
N ALA A 283 0.60 24.83 -2.88
CA ALA A 283 1.82 24.65 -2.09
C ALA A 283 2.11 25.90 -1.23
N SER A 284 2.57 25.66 0.00
CA SER A 284 2.94 26.68 0.98
C SER A 284 4.45 26.69 1.21
N GLU A 285 4.96 27.79 1.75
CA GLU A 285 6.31 27.85 2.33
C GLU A 285 6.34 27.30 3.77
N LEU A 286 5.16 27.20 4.43
CA LEU A 286 5.06 26.59 5.76
C LEU A 286 5.31 25.09 5.67
N GLY A 287 5.98 24.54 6.66
CA GLY A 287 6.38 23.14 6.70
C GLY A 287 7.51 22.80 5.71
N SER A 288 8.33 23.76 5.30
CA SER A 288 9.45 23.54 4.38
C SER A 288 10.76 23.34 5.13
N ASN A 289 11.43 22.20 4.90
CA ASN A 289 12.74 21.95 5.45
C ASN A 289 13.91 22.64 4.69
N GLY A 290 13.59 23.54 3.75
CA GLY A 290 14.56 24.27 2.95
C GLY A 290 15.20 23.51 1.78
N LYS A 291 14.91 22.20 1.62
CA LYS A 291 15.35 21.39 0.47
C LYS A 291 14.20 20.99 -0.44
N VAL A 292 13.11 20.54 0.15
CA VAL A 292 11.87 20.20 -0.54
C VAL A 292 10.79 21.16 -0.14
N GLY A 293 9.70 21.24 -0.92
CA GLY A 293 8.61 22.17 -0.70
C GLY A 293 7.91 21.95 0.66
N GLY A 294 7.09 22.91 1.06
CA GLY A 294 6.32 22.85 2.30
C GLY A 294 5.02 22.06 2.14
N ASP A 295 4.14 22.27 3.11
CA ASP A 295 2.82 21.67 3.13
C ASP A 295 2.00 22.13 1.92
N TYR A 296 1.07 21.27 1.50
CA TYR A 296 0.16 21.61 0.41
C TYR A 296 -1.23 20.98 0.62
N TRP A 297 -2.23 21.44 -0.11
CA TRP A 297 -3.56 20.88 -0.06
C TRP A 297 -4.25 20.86 -1.42
N PHE A 298 -5.24 19.99 -1.56
CA PHE A 298 -6.15 19.98 -2.69
C PHE A 298 -7.53 19.51 -2.25
N LYS A 299 -8.54 19.88 -3.02
CA LYS A 299 -9.89 19.34 -2.88
C LYS A 299 -10.16 18.28 -3.94
N HIS A 300 -10.86 17.24 -3.56
CA HIS A 300 -11.45 16.34 -4.51
C HIS A 300 -12.90 16.10 -4.10
N ASN A 301 -13.83 16.59 -4.90
CA ASN A 301 -15.25 16.69 -4.56
C ASN A 301 -15.46 17.42 -3.20
N ASN A 302 -16.07 16.74 -2.22
CA ASN A 302 -16.30 17.27 -0.89
C ASN A 302 -15.26 16.83 0.14
N ALA A 303 -14.13 16.29 -0.29
CA ALA A 303 -13.02 15.92 0.57
C ALA A 303 -11.85 16.89 0.42
N LEU A 304 -11.33 17.35 1.55
CA LEU A 304 -10.12 18.15 1.67
C LEU A 304 -8.96 17.23 2.04
N PHE A 305 -7.93 17.24 1.23
CA PHE A 305 -6.67 16.54 1.45
C PHE A 305 -5.61 17.55 1.87
N ILE A 306 -5.04 17.35 3.06
CA ILE A 306 -4.01 18.19 3.67
C ILE A 306 -2.74 17.34 3.74
N MET A 307 -1.71 17.74 3.01
CA MET A 307 -0.47 17.00 2.82
C MET A 307 0.64 17.70 3.59
N LEU A 308 1.15 17.07 4.63
CA LEU A 308 2.16 17.66 5.51
C LEU A 308 3.56 17.12 5.17
N ASN A 309 4.53 18.01 5.10
CA ASN A 309 5.95 17.67 5.02
C ASN A 309 6.56 17.63 6.43
N THR A 310 6.34 16.55 7.15
CA THR A 310 6.86 16.37 8.51
C THR A 310 8.37 16.05 8.58
N GLN A 311 9.10 16.23 7.49
CA GLN A 311 10.56 16.39 7.51
C GLN A 311 11.00 17.79 7.97
N ASP A 312 10.07 18.75 7.98
CA ASP A 312 10.14 19.90 8.87
C ASP A 312 9.54 19.54 10.22
N THR A 313 10.27 19.79 11.29
CA THR A 313 9.83 19.49 12.67
C THR A 313 9.15 20.68 13.36
N ASN A 314 8.94 21.79 12.64
CA ASN A 314 8.27 22.98 13.16
C ASN A 314 6.74 22.81 13.15
N VAL A 315 6.23 22.15 14.17
CA VAL A 315 4.79 21.85 14.31
C VAL A 315 3.90 23.09 14.29
N GLU A 316 4.40 24.26 14.71
CA GLU A 316 3.63 25.51 14.66
C GLU A 316 3.36 25.96 13.23
N GLU A 317 4.27 25.72 12.29
CA GLU A 317 4.04 25.98 10.87
C GLU A 317 2.96 25.05 10.31
N HIS A 318 3.02 23.76 10.62
CA HIS A 318 1.97 22.81 10.25
C HIS A 318 0.60 23.20 10.83
N LYS A 319 0.56 23.63 12.08
CA LYS A 319 -0.67 24.12 12.73
C LYS A 319 -1.24 25.32 11.97
N GLN A 320 -0.43 26.34 11.72
CA GLN A 320 -0.84 27.53 10.98
C GLN A 320 -1.37 27.15 9.59
N PHE A 321 -0.69 26.26 8.89
CA PHE A 321 -1.11 25.80 7.57
C PHE A 321 -2.46 25.06 7.62
N ILE A 322 -2.64 24.14 8.57
CA ILE A 322 -3.89 23.37 8.75
C ILE A 322 -5.05 24.31 9.05
N GLU A 323 -4.88 25.24 10.01
CA GLU A 323 -5.92 26.20 10.41
C GLU A 323 -6.36 27.08 9.23
N GLN A 324 -5.40 27.64 8.47
CA GLN A 324 -5.68 28.45 7.27
C GLN A 324 -6.40 27.64 6.20
N THR A 325 -5.93 26.42 5.95
CA THR A 325 -6.49 25.52 4.93
C THR A 325 -7.92 25.11 5.27
N VAL A 326 -8.16 24.71 6.52
CA VAL A 326 -9.52 24.34 7.01
C VAL A 326 -10.45 25.55 6.98
N ALA A 327 -9.97 26.74 7.39
CA ALA A 327 -10.77 27.97 7.36
C ALA A 327 -11.19 28.36 5.94
N ALA A 328 -10.33 28.12 4.93
CA ALA A 328 -10.61 28.37 3.52
C ALA A 328 -11.55 27.31 2.89
N ASN A 329 -11.70 26.11 3.49
CA ASN A 329 -12.41 24.97 2.92
C ASN A 329 -13.47 24.39 3.88
N LYS A 330 -14.27 25.27 4.51
CA LYS A 330 -15.27 24.87 5.53
C LYS A 330 -16.39 23.99 5.00
N ASP A 331 -16.66 24.01 3.71
CA ASP A 331 -17.68 23.28 2.99
C ASP A 331 -17.35 21.77 2.82
N CYS A 332 -16.07 21.39 2.95
CA CYS A 332 -15.66 20.01 2.83
C CYS A 332 -16.21 19.14 3.98
N LYS A 333 -16.81 18.02 3.61
CA LYS A 333 -17.39 17.04 4.54
C LYS A 333 -16.36 16.11 5.14
N TRP A 334 -15.29 15.83 4.40
CA TRP A 334 -14.18 14.97 4.82
C TRP A 334 -12.91 15.79 4.89
N ARG A 335 -12.18 15.63 5.99
CA ARG A 335 -10.85 16.20 6.18
C ARG A 335 -9.87 15.08 6.39
N ILE A 336 -8.96 14.92 5.46
CA ILE A 336 -7.99 13.83 5.40
C ILE A 336 -6.61 14.47 5.46
N VAL A 337 -5.82 14.09 6.46
CA VAL A 337 -4.42 14.50 6.58
C VAL A 337 -3.55 13.35 6.12
N THR A 338 -2.48 13.65 5.41
CA THR A 338 -1.43 12.70 5.08
C THR A 338 -0.08 13.26 5.50
N LEU A 339 0.68 12.47 6.19
CA LEU A 339 2.08 12.72 6.56
C LEU A 339 2.87 11.42 6.45
N HIS A 340 4.19 11.51 6.45
CA HIS A 340 5.00 10.31 6.26
C HIS A 340 5.11 9.47 7.54
N GLN A 341 5.54 10.08 8.65
CA GLN A 341 5.76 9.36 9.91
C GLN A 341 4.49 8.71 10.44
N ASP A 342 4.59 7.47 10.88
CA ASP A 342 3.49 6.65 11.36
C ASP A 342 3.14 6.92 12.83
N ILE A 343 2.72 8.12 13.14
CA ILE A 343 2.46 8.58 14.51
C ILE A 343 1.54 7.67 15.34
N TYR A 344 0.81 6.76 14.70
CA TYR A 344 0.04 5.68 15.32
C TYR A 344 0.19 4.36 14.54
N GLY A 345 1.43 3.96 14.25
CA GLY A 345 1.76 2.72 13.56
C GLY A 345 1.90 1.49 14.46
N SER A 346 2.52 0.44 13.97
CA SER A 346 2.68 -0.83 14.70
C SER A 346 3.93 -1.64 14.36
N ALA A 347 4.91 -1.08 13.70
CA ALA A 347 6.20 -1.72 13.46
C ALA A 347 7.34 -0.95 14.13
N GLU A 348 8.53 -1.02 13.61
CA GLU A 348 9.78 -0.69 14.30
C GLU A 348 9.85 0.75 14.80
N HIS A 349 9.39 1.71 13.98
CA HIS A 349 9.49 3.14 14.31
C HIS A 349 8.33 3.70 15.15
N SER A 350 7.21 2.97 15.23
CA SER A 350 5.94 3.51 15.78
C SER A 350 6.01 4.06 17.20
N ASN A 351 6.92 3.55 18.03
CA ASN A 351 7.05 3.95 19.43
C ASN A 351 8.36 4.67 19.72
N GLU A 352 9.14 5.00 18.70
CA GLU A 352 10.34 5.84 18.88
C GLU A 352 9.94 7.17 19.49
N PRO A 353 10.72 7.68 20.44
CA PRO A 353 10.42 8.95 21.13
C PRO A 353 10.22 10.13 20.19
N GLU A 354 10.99 10.25 19.10
CA GLU A 354 10.77 11.30 18.10
C GLU A 354 9.38 11.20 17.44
N ILE A 355 8.94 10.00 17.10
CA ILE A 355 7.64 9.75 16.48
C ILE A 355 6.49 10.01 17.46
N THR A 356 6.64 9.57 18.73
CA THR A 356 5.63 9.84 19.76
C THR A 356 5.58 11.31 20.15
N ASN A 357 6.71 12.02 20.14
CA ASN A 357 6.75 13.47 20.34
C ASN A 357 5.96 14.19 19.23
N LEU A 358 6.14 13.80 17.99
CA LEU A 358 5.38 14.33 16.86
C LEU A 358 3.88 14.01 17.02
N ARG A 359 3.53 12.78 17.43
CA ARG A 359 2.15 12.34 17.73
C ARG A 359 1.43 13.30 18.67
N TYR A 360 2.02 13.54 19.84
CA TYR A 360 1.36 14.33 20.90
C TYR A 360 1.33 15.83 20.63
N GLN A 361 2.12 16.29 19.67
CA GLN A 361 2.05 17.67 19.18
C GLN A 361 1.00 17.82 18.06
N LEU A 362 0.92 16.88 17.11
CA LEU A 362 0.02 16.98 15.97
C LEU A 362 -1.42 16.53 16.28
N ALA A 363 -1.61 15.48 17.08
CA ALA A 363 -2.95 14.93 17.32
C ALA A 363 -3.95 15.95 17.87
N PRO A 364 -3.61 16.82 18.86
CA PRO A 364 -4.50 17.89 19.31
C PRO A 364 -4.88 18.87 18.19
N ILE A 365 -3.93 19.24 17.32
CA ILE A 365 -4.18 20.12 16.18
C ILE A 365 -5.18 19.48 15.21
N PHE A 366 -5.03 18.19 14.94
CA PHE A 366 -5.96 17.46 14.09
C PHE A 366 -7.37 17.39 14.69
N GLU A 367 -7.49 17.18 16.00
CA GLU A 367 -8.77 17.16 16.71
C GLU A 367 -9.47 18.53 16.69
N GLU A 368 -8.76 19.61 16.99
CA GLU A 368 -9.27 20.98 16.94
C GLU A 368 -9.79 21.35 15.56
N ASN A 369 -9.10 20.90 14.52
CA ASN A 369 -9.45 21.13 13.13
C ASN A 369 -10.43 20.09 12.56
N LYS A 370 -10.97 19.19 13.40
CA LYS A 370 -11.95 18.16 13.04
C LYS A 370 -11.50 17.32 11.85
N VAL A 371 -10.26 16.86 11.88
CA VAL A 371 -9.74 15.87 10.96
C VAL A 371 -10.47 14.54 11.20
N ASP A 372 -10.84 13.84 10.13
CA ASP A 372 -11.54 12.55 10.20
C ASP A 372 -10.58 11.38 10.12
N ILE A 373 -9.59 11.50 9.22
CA ILE A 373 -8.67 10.41 8.90
C ILE A 373 -7.25 10.96 8.76
N VAL A 374 -6.28 10.22 9.28
CA VAL A 374 -4.85 10.44 9.07
C VAL A 374 -4.25 9.21 8.39
N LEU A 375 -3.58 9.42 7.25
CA LEU A 375 -2.95 8.38 6.44
C LEU A 375 -1.43 8.56 6.50
N THR A 376 -0.70 7.50 6.80
CA THR A 376 0.75 7.50 7.03
C THR A 376 1.49 6.37 6.31
N GLY A 377 2.82 6.44 6.26
CA GLY A 377 3.74 5.43 5.75
C GLY A 377 4.81 5.06 6.78
N HIS A 378 6.08 5.07 6.37
CA HIS A 378 7.30 4.96 7.16
C HIS A 378 7.60 3.58 7.74
N ASP A 379 6.63 2.92 8.33
CA ASP A 379 6.80 1.64 9.05
C ASP A 379 6.75 0.40 8.14
N HIS A 380 6.48 0.58 6.86
CA HIS A 380 6.40 -0.49 5.84
C HIS A 380 5.49 -1.68 6.22
N ALA A 381 4.72 -1.53 7.28
CA ALA A 381 3.76 -2.51 7.77
C ALA A 381 2.35 -1.91 7.84
N TYR A 382 1.35 -2.68 7.48
CA TYR A 382 -0.03 -2.21 7.58
C TYR A 382 -0.50 -2.14 9.02
N SER A 383 -1.09 -1.01 9.39
CA SER A 383 -1.86 -0.90 10.63
C SER A 383 -3.09 -0.01 10.45
N ARG A 384 -4.12 -0.28 11.26
CA ARG A 384 -5.31 0.55 11.40
C ARG A 384 -5.69 0.64 12.87
N THR A 385 -5.95 1.85 13.34
CA THR A 385 -6.28 2.08 14.74
C THR A 385 -7.76 1.85 15.05
N GLN A 386 -8.09 1.85 16.33
CA GLN A 386 -9.39 2.21 16.86
C GLN A 386 -9.72 3.67 16.48
N ILE A 387 -10.90 4.17 16.84
CA ILE A 387 -11.15 5.62 16.76
C ILE A 387 -10.53 6.27 17.99
N LEU A 388 -9.61 7.20 17.77
CA LEU A 388 -8.80 7.81 18.81
C LEU A 388 -9.17 9.27 19.01
N LYS A 389 -9.11 9.71 20.27
CA LYS A 389 -9.23 11.11 20.67
C LYS A 389 -8.56 11.33 22.01
N GLY A 390 -7.83 12.42 22.13
CA GLY A 390 -6.99 12.69 23.29
C GLY A 390 -5.69 11.91 23.19
N GLY A 391 -5.11 11.58 24.33
CA GLY A 391 -3.79 11.00 24.44
C GLY A 391 -2.78 12.07 24.88
N HIS A 392 -1.92 11.69 25.79
CA HIS A 392 -0.87 12.55 26.31
C HIS A 392 0.30 11.72 26.78
N LYS A 393 1.46 12.33 26.76
CA LYS A 393 2.71 11.73 27.27
C LYS A 393 3.25 12.60 28.40
N THR A 394 3.59 11.95 29.49
CA THR A 394 4.22 12.60 30.67
C THR A 394 5.64 12.12 30.89
N THR A 395 5.99 10.96 30.34
CA THR A 395 7.32 10.36 30.48
C THR A 395 8.26 10.92 29.42
N GLU A 396 9.35 11.54 29.86
CA GLU A 396 10.45 11.88 28.98
C GLU A 396 11.32 10.63 28.73
N TYR A 397 11.52 10.33 27.46
CA TYR A 397 12.37 9.23 27.00
C TYR A 397 13.09 9.66 25.73
N THR A 398 14.30 9.15 25.50
CA THR A 398 15.12 9.53 24.35
C THR A 398 15.26 8.38 23.37
N ASP A 399 15.57 8.68 22.11
CA ASP A 399 15.83 7.66 21.09
C ASP A 399 17.09 6.85 21.45
N ASP A 400 18.13 7.51 22.00
CA ASP A 400 19.35 6.86 22.49
C ASP A 400 19.11 5.82 23.60
N ASP A 401 18.06 6.02 24.42
CA ASP A 401 17.65 5.06 25.45
C ASP A 401 16.68 3.99 24.88
N PHE A 402 15.88 4.37 23.90
CA PHE A 402 14.83 3.52 23.33
C PHE A 402 15.40 2.42 22.43
N ASP A 403 16.23 2.75 21.46
CA ASP A 403 16.71 1.82 20.44
C ASP A 403 17.43 0.59 21.04
N PRO A 404 18.36 0.74 22.03
CA PRO A 404 18.98 -0.43 22.63
C PRO A 404 18.00 -1.32 23.40
N MET A 405 16.93 -0.73 23.96
CA MET A 405 15.92 -1.49 24.68
C MET A 405 14.95 -2.19 23.73
N LEU A 406 14.59 -1.56 22.61
CA LEU A 406 13.79 -2.19 21.55
C LEU A 406 14.54 -3.38 20.95
N ASP A 407 15.82 -3.22 20.61
CA ASP A 407 16.67 -4.29 20.10
C ASP A 407 16.75 -5.45 21.10
N LYS A 408 16.98 -5.14 22.38
CA LYS A 408 16.99 -6.14 23.45
C LYS A 408 15.65 -6.86 23.58
N ASP A 409 14.52 -6.15 23.47
CA ASP A 409 13.19 -6.75 23.57
C ASP A 409 12.89 -7.67 22.38
N LYS A 410 13.41 -7.34 21.18
CA LYS A 410 13.32 -8.15 19.95
C LYS A 410 14.28 -9.34 19.93
N ASP A 411 15.35 -9.36 20.71
CA ASP A 411 16.40 -10.39 20.70
C ASP A 411 15.91 -11.79 21.14
N ALA A 412 14.71 -11.94 21.68
CA ALA A 412 14.09 -13.23 21.94
C ALA A 412 13.81 -14.06 20.68
N GLY A 413 14.03 -13.47 19.50
CA GLY A 413 13.78 -14.05 18.20
C GLY A 413 12.32 -14.00 17.80
N GLU A 414 12.01 -14.61 16.67
CA GLU A 414 10.69 -14.58 16.08
C GLU A 414 9.62 -15.27 16.92
N ASN A 415 8.38 -14.77 16.85
CA ASN A 415 7.24 -15.42 17.46
C ASN A 415 6.88 -16.70 16.67
N PRO A 416 6.78 -17.88 17.31
CA PRO A 416 6.46 -19.13 16.61
C PRO A 416 5.07 -19.14 15.95
N ASP A 417 4.15 -18.28 16.39
CA ASP A 417 2.82 -18.13 15.81
C ASP A 417 2.81 -17.22 14.59
N THR A 418 3.81 -16.32 14.48
CA THR A 418 4.04 -15.44 13.35
C THR A 418 5.53 -15.06 13.25
N VAL A 419 6.13 -15.32 12.11
CA VAL A 419 7.55 -15.00 11.83
C VAL A 419 7.80 -13.50 11.61
N TYR A 420 6.73 -12.69 11.51
CA TYR A 420 6.80 -11.25 11.26
C TYR A 420 6.55 -10.41 12.52
N THR A 421 6.63 -11.03 13.68
CA THR A 421 6.51 -10.35 14.98
C THR A 421 7.55 -10.94 15.93
N ALA A 422 8.41 -10.11 16.48
CA ALA A 422 9.37 -10.56 17.48
C ALA A 422 8.65 -10.99 18.77
N LYS A 423 9.32 -11.87 19.55
CA LYS A 423 8.88 -12.20 20.90
C LYS A 423 9.34 -11.14 21.89
N GLU A 424 8.54 -10.96 22.94
CA GLU A 424 8.95 -10.15 24.08
C GLU A 424 10.09 -10.83 24.85
N ASN A 425 11.23 -10.14 24.99
CA ASN A 425 12.37 -10.61 25.77
C ASN A 425 12.42 -9.97 27.17
N ILE A 426 12.17 -8.67 27.24
CA ILE A 426 12.12 -7.96 28.52
C ILE A 426 10.86 -8.37 29.31
N LYS A 427 11.03 -8.78 30.55
CA LYS A 427 9.94 -9.31 31.37
C LYS A 427 9.28 -8.18 32.18
N ALA A 428 7.96 -8.31 32.37
CA ALA A 428 7.20 -7.32 33.15
C ALA A 428 7.65 -7.19 34.62
N ASP A 429 8.23 -8.26 35.17
CA ASP A 429 8.77 -8.33 36.53
C ASP A 429 10.28 -8.05 36.63
N THR A 430 10.87 -7.47 35.59
CA THR A 430 12.28 -7.12 35.57
C THR A 430 12.68 -6.26 36.77
N THR A 431 13.88 -6.44 37.27
CA THR A 431 14.47 -5.57 38.31
C THR A 431 15.43 -4.53 37.76
N ASP A 432 15.80 -4.65 36.47
CA ASP A 432 16.68 -3.73 35.78
C ASP A 432 16.03 -2.32 35.63
N PRO A 433 16.71 -1.24 36.07
CA PRO A 433 16.12 0.10 36.02
C PRO A 433 15.83 0.58 34.57
N SER A 434 16.70 0.28 33.60
CA SER A 434 16.56 0.71 32.20
C SER A 434 15.41 -0.02 31.53
N GLU A 435 15.29 -1.34 31.76
CA GLU A 435 14.14 -2.11 31.29
C GLU A 435 12.81 -1.62 31.90
N LYS A 436 12.81 -1.25 33.20
CA LYS A 436 11.62 -0.65 33.84
C LYS A 436 11.25 0.69 33.21
N ALA A 437 12.23 1.54 32.95
CA ALA A 437 11.98 2.83 32.30
C ALA A 437 11.38 2.63 30.90
N TYR A 438 11.95 1.72 30.12
CA TYR A 438 11.43 1.34 28.80
C TYR A 438 9.98 0.82 28.87
N LEU A 439 9.69 -0.13 29.78
CA LEU A 439 8.33 -0.66 29.94
C LEU A 439 7.33 0.39 30.42
N ASN A 440 7.75 1.31 31.29
CA ASN A 440 6.90 2.43 31.73
C ASN A 440 6.58 3.35 30.56
N TYR A 441 7.59 3.72 29.79
CA TYR A 441 7.40 4.50 28.56
C TYR A 441 6.45 3.81 27.59
N LEU A 442 6.69 2.54 27.27
CA LEU A 442 5.80 1.76 26.38
C LEU A 442 4.37 1.72 26.90
N ASN A 443 4.16 1.53 28.22
CA ASN A 443 2.81 1.48 28.79
C ASN A 443 2.07 2.81 28.63
N GLU A 444 2.80 3.94 28.70
CA GLU A 444 2.21 5.26 28.47
C GLU A 444 1.81 5.46 27.01
N VAL A 445 2.75 5.23 26.07
CA VAL A 445 2.51 5.42 24.62
C VAL A 445 1.59 4.37 23.99
N MET A 446 1.12 3.38 24.77
CA MET A 446 0.00 2.49 24.38
C MET A 446 -1.33 3.22 24.23
N ASP A 447 -1.47 4.43 24.74
CA ASP A 447 -2.61 5.34 24.57
C ASP A 447 -3.99 4.69 24.79
N LYS A 448 -4.11 3.91 25.85
CA LYS A 448 -5.39 3.23 26.19
C LYS A 448 -6.53 4.22 26.36
N ASP A 449 -6.24 5.36 26.97
CA ASP A 449 -7.23 6.39 27.31
C ASP A 449 -7.63 7.23 26.08
N ALA A 450 -6.83 7.22 25.03
CA ALA A 450 -7.18 7.84 23.75
C ALA A 450 -8.22 7.03 22.95
N ILE A 451 -8.48 5.77 23.30
CA ILE A 451 -9.44 4.91 22.59
C ILE A 451 -10.86 5.38 22.89
N GLN A 452 -11.40 6.20 22.00
CA GLN A 452 -12.76 6.66 22.11
C GLN A 452 -13.79 5.62 21.73
N GLN A 453 -13.53 4.88 20.64
CA GLN A 453 -14.43 3.84 20.18
C GLN A 453 -13.64 2.64 19.66
N VAL A 454 -13.92 1.49 20.29
CA VAL A 454 -13.39 0.21 19.82
C VAL A 454 -14.09 -0.20 18.52
N THR A 455 -13.31 -0.46 17.47
CA THR A 455 -13.81 -0.90 16.17
C THR A 455 -13.76 -2.41 16.07
N LYS A 456 -14.79 -3.01 15.50
CA LYS A 456 -14.82 -4.45 15.19
C LYS A 456 -14.48 -4.65 13.71
N LYS A 457 -13.91 -5.79 13.36
CA LYS A 457 -13.66 -6.16 11.96
C LYS A 457 -14.95 -6.15 11.16
N GLY A 458 -14.91 -5.58 9.95
CA GLY A 458 -16.05 -5.57 9.03
C GLY A 458 -17.24 -4.70 9.46
N THR A 459 -17.02 -3.70 10.31
CA THR A 459 -18.10 -2.83 10.81
C THR A 459 -18.02 -1.43 10.22
N THR A 460 -19.14 -0.73 10.23
CA THR A 460 -19.23 0.70 9.99
C THR A 460 -19.31 1.44 11.33
N VAL A 461 -18.49 2.47 11.47
CA VAL A 461 -18.53 3.40 12.59
C VAL A 461 -19.37 4.60 12.19
N PHE A 462 -20.36 4.96 13.01
CA PHE A 462 -21.26 6.05 12.70
C PHE A 462 -20.89 7.30 13.53
N ASN A 463 -20.75 8.44 12.83
CA ASN A 463 -20.50 9.75 13.44
C ASN A 463 -19.41 9.74 14.54
N PRO A 464 -18.21 9.19 14.30
CA PRO A 464 -17.16 9.21 15.31
C PRO A 464 -16.79 10.65 15.64
N THR A 465 -16.43 10.92 16.89
CA THR A 465 -15.92 12.23 17.33
C THR A 465 -14.40 12.24 17.47
N GLY A 466 -13.76 11.10 17.25
CA GLY A 466 -12.31 10.91 17.19
C GLY A 466 -11.85 10.64 15.75
N ILE A 467 -10.57 10.39 15.61
CA ILE A 467 -9.83 10.27 14.35
C ILE A 467 -9.47 8.81 14.10
N LEU A 468 -9.53 8.39 12.85
CA LEU A 468 -8.95 7.13 12.37
C LEU A 468 -7.53 7.38 11.85
N TYR A 469 -6.56 6.61 12.34
CA TYR A 469 -5.20 6.58 11.80
C TYR A 469 -4.96 5.27 11.06
N MET A 470 -4.25 5.33 9.95
CA MET A 470 -3.93 4.17 9.13
C MET A 470 -2.56 4.31 8.51
N THR A 471 -1.70 3.31 8.73
CA THR A 471 -0.38 3.21 8.13
C THR A 471 -0.41 2.21 6.97
N ALA A 472 0.13 2.58 5.83
CA ALA A 472 0.28 1.68 4.69
C ALA A 472 1.53 0.79 4.86
N GLY A 473 1.46 -0.44 4.35
CA GLY A 473 2.65 -1.25 4.16
C GLY A 473 3.38 -0.87 2.87
N SER A 474 4.60 -1.38 2.67
CA SER A 474 5.37 -1.14 1.46
C SER A 474 4.58 -1.55 0.20
N SER A 475 4.51 -0.66 -0.77
CA SER A 475 3.75 -0.88 -2.01
C SER A 475 4.57 -1.49 -3.16
N SER A 476 5.90 -1.43 -3.08
CA SER A 476 6.81 -2.11 -4.01
C SER A 476 7.44 -3.38 -3.40
N GLY A 477 7.36 -3.50 -2.08
CA GLY A 477 8.07 -4.54 -1.35
C GLY A 477 9.59 -4.38 -1.39
N SER A 478 10.06 -3.16 -1.54
CA SER A 478 11.49 -2.87 -1.58
C SER A 478 12.18 -3.07 -0.22
N LYS A 479 11.42 -2.93 0.87
CA LYS A 479 11.87 -3.12 2.25
C LYS A 479 10.67 -3.41 3.15
N TYR A 480 10.90 -4.17 4.23
CA TYR A 480 9.91 -4.49 5.25
C TYR A 480 10.50 -4.33 6.63
N TYR A 481 9.62 -4.00 7.60
CA TYR A 481 9.93 -4.03 9.02
C TYR A 481 9.00 -5.01 9.72
N ASP A 482 9.51 -5.67 10.77
CA ASP A 482 8.71 -6.54 11.60
C ASP A 482 7.77 -5.75 12.51
N LEU A 483 6.64 -6.36 12.82
CA LEU A 483 5.75 -5.83 13.83
C LEU A 483 6.43 -5.87 15.20
N VAL A 484 6.30 -4.81 15.99
CA VAL A 484 6.87 -4.77 17.35
C VAL A 484 6.31 -5.88 18.24
N PRO A 485 7.10 -6.39 19.21
CA PRO A 485 6.68 -7.51 20.06
C PRO A 485 5.39 -7.20 20.81
N ARG A 486 5.24 -5.96 21.30
CA ARG A 486 4.11 -5.52 22.11
C ARG A 486 3.12 -4.75 21.27
N GLN A 487 2.00 -5.41 20.89
CA GLN A 487 0.96 -4.73 20.13
C GLN A 487 0.39 -3.56 20.93
N GLN A 488 0.38 -2.38 20.32
CA GLN A 488 -0.17 -1.18 20.91
C GLN A 488 -1.68 -1.31 21.13
N SER A 489 -2.18 -0.74 22.24
CA SER A 489 -3.59 -0.83 22.62
C SER A 489 -4.51 -0.13 21.63
N TYR A 490 -4.03 0.93 20.98
CA TYR A 490 -4.79 1.68 20.00
C TYR A 490 -4.94 0.97 18.64
N ILE A 491 -4.20 -0.12 18.38
CA ILE A 491 -4.25 -0.85 17.11
C ILE A 491 -5.46 -1.79 17.06
N ALA A 492 -6.32 -1.59 16.09
CA ALA A 492 -7.46 -2.47 15.78
C ALA A 492 -7.07 -3.66 14.88
N ASN A 493 -6.20 -3.41 13.90
CA ASN A 493 -5.62 -4.45 13.03
C ASN A 493 -4.22 -4.06 12.58
N ARG A 494 -3.34 -5.04 12.44
CA ARG A 494 -1.99 -4.89 11.89
C ARG A 494 -1.61 -6.10 11.07
N TRP A 495 -0.75 -5.90 10.06
CA TRP A 495 -0.38 -6.99 9.17
C TRP A 495 1.00 -6.75 8.54
N GLN A 496 1.82 -7.81 8.52
CA GLN A 496 3.07 -7.89 7.79
C GLN A 496 3.30 -9.34 7.37
N GLN A 497 3.71 -9.61 6.15
CA GLN A 497 4.09 -10.92 5.61
C GLN A 497 5.02 -10.80 4.39
N ASP A 498 5.88 -9.80 4.34
CA ASP A 498 6.82 -9.52 3.24
C ASP A 498 6.19 -9.57 1.85
N VAL A 499 5.02 -8.95 1.74
CA VAL A 499 4.25 -8.87 0.51
C VAL A 499 3.79 -7.43 0.31
N PRO A 500 3.96 -6.85 -0.88
CA PRO A 500 3.47 -5.52 -1.18
C PRO A 500 1.96 -5.42 -0.97
N THR A 501 1.53 -4.26 -0.49
CA THR A 501 0.11 -4.00 -0.20
C THR A 501 -0.37 -2.70 -0.81
N TYR A 502 -1.68 -2.58 -0.99
CA TYR A 502 -2.35 -1.37 -1.40
C TYR A 502 -3.75 -1.30 -0.83
N SER A 503 -4.26 -0.10 -0.66
CA SER A 503 -5.65 0.12 -0.25
C SER A 503 -6.45 0.80 -1.35
N VAL A 504 -7.69 0.39 -1.51
CA VAL A 504 -8.70 1.11 -2.28
C VAL A 504 -9.62 1.79 -1.29
N ILE A 505 -9.72 3.10 -1.40
CA ILE A 505 -10.57 3.93 -0.55
C ILE A 505 -11.67 4.54 -1.39
N ASP A 506 -12.92 4.29 -0.98
CA ASP A 506 -14.13 4.82 -1.62
C ASP A 506 -14.71 5.93 -0.75
N ILE A 507 -14.96 7.09 -1.32
CA ILE A 507 -15.58 8.24 -0.65
C ILE A 507 -16.90 8.61 -1.33
N THR A 508 -17.90 8.85 -0.51
CA THR A 508 -19.17 9.48 -0.89
C THR A 508 -19.40 10.70 0.02
N ASP A 509 -20.52 11.39 -0.16
CA ASP A 509 -20.92 12.48 0.75
C ASP A 509 -21.00 12.06 2.21
N THR A 510 -21.31 10.79 2.47
CA THR A 510 -21.63 10.30 3.81
C THR A 510 -20.77 9.12 4.26
N THR A 511 -19.98 8.52 3.39
CA THR A 511 -19.19 7.32 3.74
C THR A 511 -17.74 7.44 3.28
N PHE A 512 -16.85 6.92 4.12
CA PHE A 512 -15.45 6.66 3.82
C PHE A 512 -15.21 5.17 4.05
N THR A 513 -14.79 4.42 3.02
CA THR A 513 -14.68 2.97 3.07
C THR A 513 -13.29 2.51 2.64
N ILE A 514 -12.65 1.65 3.43
CA ILE A 514 -11.30 1.12 3.21
C ILE A 514 -11.37 -0.37 2.87
N ASN A 515 -10.62 -0.75 1.83
CA ASN A 515 -10.33 -2.13 1.48
C ASN A 515 -8.84 -2.27 1.19
N THR A 516 -8.11 -3.03 1.99
CA THR A 516 -6.67 -3.24 1.84
C THR A 516 -6.36 -4.65 1.36
N TYR A 517 -5.45 -4.76 0.39
CA TYR A 517 -5.14 -5.98 -0.33
C TYR A 517 -3.64 -6.26 -0.33
N ARG A 518 -3.29 -7.53 -0.42
CA ARG A 518 -1.95 -8.02 -0.72
C ARG A 518 -1.82 -8.34 -2.20
N THR A 519 -0.64 -8.16 -2.79
CA THR A 519 -0.45 -8.32 -4.24
C THR A 519 -0.32 -9.77 -4.68
N ASP A 520 0.25 -10.66 -3.88
CA ASP A 520 0.53 -12.06 -4.28
C ASP A 520 -0.72 -12.93 -4.46
N THR A 521 -1.79 -12.65 -3.71
CA THR A 521 -3.04 -13.40 -3.75
C THR A 521 -4.25 -12.54 -4.07
N GLU A 522 -4.10 -11.23 -4.08
CA GLU A 522 -5.17 -10.24 -4.21
C GLU A 522 -6.29 -10.40 -3.14
N GLU A 523 -5.98 -11.06 -2.04
CA GLU A 523 -6.90 -11.21 -0.91
C GLU A 523 -6.79 -9.98 0.01
N LYS A 524 -7.88 -9.67 0.69
CA LYS A 524 -7.87 -8.61 1.71
C LYS A 524 -7.04 -9.04 2.91
N ILE A 525 -6.24 -8.11 3.43
CA ILE A 525 -5.47 -8.29 4.67
C ILE A 525 -6.24 -7.81 5.90
N ASP A 526 -7.22 -6.93 5.70
CA ASP A 526 -8.21 -6.53 6.70
C ASP A 526 -9.63 -6.68 6.14
N GLU A 527 -10.63 -6.78 7.00
CA GLU A 527 -12.03 -6.73 6.57
C GLU A 527 -12.40 -5.28 6.20
N THR A 528 -13.37 -5.13 5.29
CA THR A 528 -13.83 -3.80 4.91
C THR A 528 -14.21 -2.98 6.13
N PHE A 529 -13.63 -1.80 6.26
CA PHE A 529 -13.92 -0.86 7.33
C PHE A 529 -14.53 0.42 6.75
N SER A 530 -15.52 0.97 7.45
CA SER A 530 -16.17 2.20 6.99
C SER A 530 -16.44 3.17 8.14
N ILE A 531 -16.37 4.45 7.82
CA ILE A 531 -16.93 5.53 8.64
C ILE A 531 -18.12 6.11 7.90
N ALA A 532 -19.23 6.35 8.60
CA ALA A 532 -20.43 6.97 8.04
C ALA A 532 -20.80 8.23 8.83
N LYS A 533 -21.04 9.33 8.12
CA LYS A 533 -21.60 10.59 8.63
C LYS A 533 -23.07 10.64 8.23
N VAL A 534 -23.95 10.33 9.15
CA VAL A 534 -25.41 10.28 8.93
C VAL A 534 -26.13 11.27 9.84
N ASN A 535 -27.31 11.75 9.41
CA ASN A 535 -28.12 12.61 10.25
C ASN A 535 -28.70 11.83 11.45
N GLU A 536 -28.94 12.47 12.57
CA GLU A 536 -29.49 11.81 13.79
C GLU A 536 -30.81 11.08 13.53
N SER A 537 -31.64 11.56 12.61
CA SER A 537 -32.89 10.91 12.19
C SER A 537 -32.67 9.54 11.55
N ASP A 538 -31.58 9.37 10.81
CA ASP A 538 -31.27 8.13 10.07
C ASP A 538 -30.59 7.11 10.99
N ASN A 539 -29.96 7.58 12.07
CA ASN A 539 -29.28 6.73 13.05
C ASN A 539 -30.27 5.97 13.97
N LYS A 540 -31.43 6.54 14.28
CA LYS A 540 -32.48 5.89 15.11
C LYS A 540 -33.08 4.65 14.43
N ASN A 541 -33.14 4.61 13.11
CA ASN A 541 -33.66 3.46 12.36
C ASN A 541 -32.67 2.29 12.23
N GLN A 542 -31.39 2.48 12.56
CA GLN A 542 -30.36 1.43 12.51
C GLN A 542 -30.00 0.84 13.87
N THR A 543 -30.23 1.58 14.97
CA THR A 543 -29.98 1.09 16.35
C THR A 543 -31.04 0.12 16.84
N ASP A 544 -32.25 0.15 16.31
CA ASP A 544 -33.32 -0.79 16.68
C ASP A 544 -33.17 -2.21 16.13
N ASN A 545 -32.19 -2.45 15.24
CA ASN A 545 -31.90 -3.79 14.71
C ASN A 545 -30.79 -4.56 15.44
N THR A 546 -30.21 -4.03 16.52
CA THR A 546 -29.08 -4.67 17.22
C THR A 546 -29.28 -4.91 18.73
N GLN A 547 -30.47 -4.63 19.28
CA GLN A 547 -30.79 -4.99 20.67
C GLN A 547 -32.12 -5.69 20.77
N THR A 548 -32.16 -6.99 20.57
CA THR A 548 -33.05 -7.91 21.32
C THR A 548 -32.55 -9.34 21.15
N ASP A 549 -31.77 -9.78 22.13
CA ASP A 549 -31.82 -11.16 22.58
C ASP A 549 -31.47 -11.19 24.07
N ASN A 550 -32.49 -11.13 24.91
CA ASN A 550 -32.52 -11.94 26.13
C ASN A 550 -33.90 -11.80 26.87
N LYS A 551 -34.53 -12.99 27.00
CA LYS A 551 -35.57 -13.38 27.99
C LYS A 551 -37.03 -13.13 27.67
N LYS A 552 -37.77 -14.13 27.26
CA LYS A 552 -38.73 -14.97 28.04
C LYS A 552 -39.61 -15.85 27.14
N GLN A 553 -39.68 -17.10 27.45
CA GLN A 553 -40.69 -18.11 27.01
C GLN A 553 -41.80 -18.19 28.09
N PRO A 554 -42.97 -18.82 27.88
CA PRO A 554 -43.78 -19.05 26.67
C PRO A 554 -45.28 -18.70 26.87
N THR A 555 -46.04 -18.64 25.80
CA THR A 555 -47.38 -19.27 25.76
C THR A 555 -47.96 -19.33 24.33
N THR A 556 -48.67 -20.39 24.08
CA THR A 556 -49.33 -20.92 22.90
C THR A 556 -50.32 -20.04 22.17
N ALA A 557 -50.28 -20.03 20.82
CA ALA A 557 -51.47 -20.13 19.97
C ALA A 557 -51.07 -20.39 18.49
N LYS A 558 -51.66 -21.44 17.92
CA LYS A 558 -51.55 -21.83 16.51
C LYS A 558 -52.23 -20.79 15.60
N LYS A 559 -51.51 -20.40 14.52
CA LYS A 559 -52.19 -20.02 13.27
C LYS A 559 -51.27 -20.28 12.06
N ASN A 560 -51.75 -21.08 11.14
CA ASN A 560 -51.15 -21.37 9.84
C ASN A 560 -51.00 -20.11 9.00
N THR A 561 -49.75 -19.82 8.52
CA THR A 561 -49.58 -19.08 7.28
C THR A 561 -48.29 -19.55 6.60
N THR A 562 -48.37 -19.76 5.33
CA THR A 562 -47.34 -20.23 4.39
C THR A 562 -46.08 -19.41 4.42
N LYS A 563 -44.91 -20.08 4.62
CA LYS A 563 -43.56 -19.53 4.66
C LYS A 563 -43.10 -19.14 3.25
N PRO A 564 -42.59 -17.91 3.03
CA PRO A 564 -41.90 -17.58 1.77
C PRO A 564 -40.59 -18.36 1.66
N ALA A 565 -40.28 -18.82 0.46
CA ALA A 565 -39.07 -19.62 0.18
C ALA A 565 -37.80 -18.86 0.53
N GLU A 566 -37.00 -19.44 1.45
CA GLU A 566 -35.72 -18.93 1.88
C GLU A 566 -34.73 -18.85 0.70
N LYS A 567 -34.23 -17.67 0.39
CA LYS A 567 -33.22 -17.45 -0.67
C LYS A 567 -31.95 -18.24 -0.29
N ALA A 568 -31.63 -19.27 -1.04
CA ALA A 568 -30.56 -20.19 -0.74
C ALA A 568 -29.18 -19.54 -0.92
N VAL A 569 -28.47 -19.34 0.17
CA VAL A 569 -27.12 -18.72 0.19
C VAL A 569 -26.06 -19.75 -0.25
N ALA A 570 -25.13 -19.33 -1.12
CA ALA A 570 -24.01 -20.12 -1.59
C ALA A 570 -23.01 -20.42 -0.44
N PRO A 571 -22.37 -21.62 -0.40
CA PRO A 571 -21.34 -21.94 0.60
C PRO A 571 -20.15 -21.00 0.50
N LYS A 572 -19.49 -20.72 1.64
CA LYS A 572 -18.19 -20.01 1.66
C LYS A 572 -17.15 -20.73 0.81
N LYS A 573 -16.15 -19.99 0.30
CA LYS A 573 -15.01 -20.48 -0.48
C LYS A 573 -14.35 -21.68 0.24
N ALA A 574 -14.06 -22.76 -0.51
CA ALA A 574 -13.41 -23.94 0.07
C ALA A 574 -11.91 -23.67 0.27
N VAL A 575 -11.35 -24.14 1.38
CA VAL A 575 -9.92 -24.03 1.69
C VAL A 575 -9.23 -25.37 1.53
N VAL A 576 -8.28 -25.49 0.60
CA VAL A 576 -7.46 -26.69 0.42
C VAL A 576 -6.24 -26.60 1.33
N LYS A 577 -6.26 -27.36 2.45
CA LYS A 577 -5.13 -27.38 3.41
C LYS A 577 -3.86 -27.98 2.79
N ARG A 578 -3.97 -29.09 2.05
CA ARG A 578 -2.81 -29.81 1.52
C ARG A 578 -3.16 -30.63 0.28
N VAL A 579 -2.24 -30.64 -0.69
CA VAL A 579 -2.23 -31.60 -1.80
C VAL A 579 -0.87 -32.30 -1.80
N LYS A 580 -0.85 -33.63 -1.73
CA LYS A 580 0.42 -34.39 -1.68
C LYS A 580 0.34 -35.62 -2.60
N SER A 581 1.44 -35.94 -3.28
CA SER A 581 1.57 -37.22 -4.00
C SER A 581 1.74 -38.36 -3.01
N LEU A 582 1.03 -39.45 -3.24
CA LEU A 582 1.15 -40.71 -2.47
C LEU A 582 2.03 -41.74 -3.20
N GLY A 583 2.68 -41.40 -4.32
CA GLY A 583 3.28 -42.37 -5.21
C GLY A 583 2.22 -43.22 -5.95
N LYS A 584 2.66 -44.23 -6.73
CA LYS A 584 1.76 -45.15 -7.46
C LYS A 584 0.63 -44.44 -8.22
N LYS A 585 0.96 -43.32 -8.91
CA LYS A 585 0.02 -42.54 -9.73
C LYS A 585 -1.21 -41.96 -8.95
N LYS A 586 -1.02 -41.60 -7.66
CA LYS A 586 -2.07 -41.13 -6.74
C LYS A 586 -1.70 -39.79 -6.08
N ILE A 587 -2.70 -38.94 -5.82
CA ILE A 587 -2.58 -37.78 -4.94
C ILE A 587 -3.66 -37.79 -3.87
N LYS A 588 -3.34 -37.19 -2.70
CA LYS A 588 -4.28 -36.94 -1.61
C LYS A 588 -4.51 -35.43 -1.49
N ILE A 589 -5.76 -35.01 -1.52
CA ILE A 589 -6.21 -33.64 -1.36
C ILE A 589 -6.95 -33.55 -0.03
N THR A 590 -6.54 -32.63 0.85
CA THR A 590 -7.19 -32.37 2.14
C THR A 590 -7.80 -30.99 2.12
N VAL A 591 -9.12 -30.91 2.29
CA VAL A 591 -9.89 -29.66 2.36
C VAL A 591 -10.22 -29.39 3.83
N LYS A 592 -10.15 -28.11 4.28
CA LYS A 592 -10.63 -27.71 5.62
C LYS A 592 -12.12 -28.03 5.68
N LYS A 593 -12.54 -28.78 6.72
CA LYS A 593 -13.95 -29.12 6.92
C LYS A 593 -14.74 -27.81 7.06
N SER A 594 -15.65 -27.58 6.15
CA SER A 594 -16.53 -26.41 6.17
C SER A 594 -17.64 -26.60 7.21
N SER A 595 -18.30 -25.49 7.62
CA SER A 595 -19.39 -25.52 8.61
C SER A 595 -20.55 -26.46 8.20
N LYS A 596 -21.46 -26.76 9.11
CA LYS A 596 -22.57 -27.73 8.98
C LYS A 596 -23.50 -27.59 7.74
N GLN A 597 -23.33 -26.54 6.93
CA GLN A 597 -24.19 -26.22 5.80
C GLN A 597 -23.71 -26.67 4.41
N VAL A 598 -22.62 -27.46 4.32
CA VAL A 598 -22.05 -27.90 3.04
C VAL A 598 -22.45 -29.34 2.73
N SER A 599 -23.04 -29.56 1.56
CA SER A 599 -23.47 -30.90 1.10
C SER A 599 -22.34 -31.71 0.46
N GLY A 600 -21.24 -31.04 0.04
CA GLY A 600 -20.07 -31.69 -0.53
C GLY A 600 -19.11 -30.74 -1.25
N TYR A 601 -18.13 -31.33 -1.94
CA TYR A 601 -17.06 -30.61 -2.65
C TYR A 601 -16.98 -31.06 -4.11
N GLU A 602 -16.67 -30.13 -4.98
CA GLU A 602 -16.27 -30.38 -6.37
C GLU A 602 -14.77 -30.09 -6.49
N VAL A 603 -13.99 -31.08 -6.90
CA VAL A 603 -12.55 -31.01 -7.14
C VAL A 603 -12.33 -30.96 -8.65
N ILE A 604 -11.56 -30.00 -9.10
CA ILE A 604 -11.12 -29.90 -10.49
C ILE A 604 -9.60 -30.03 -10.53
N LEU A 605 -9.08 -30.89 -11.38
CA LEU A 605 -7.64 -31.06 -11.58
C LEU A 605 -7.29 -31.20 -13.05
N SER A 606 -6.18 -30.58 -13.47
CA SER A 606 -5.68 -30.58 -14.84
C SER A 606 -4.15 -30.53 -14.85
N THR A 607 -3.52 -30.98 -15.92
CA THR A 607 -2.10 -30.73 -16.19
C THR A 607 -1.85 -29.35 -16.80
N LYS A 608 -2.91 -28.61 -17.17
CA LYS A 608 -2.84 -27.26 -17.72
C LYS A 608 -3.32 -26.26 -16.68
N LYS A 609 -2.63 -25.13 -16.52
CA LYS A 609 -2.94 -24.06 -15.52
C LYS A 609 -4.34 -23.46 -15.73
N ASN A 610 -4.79 -23.33 -16.99
CA ASN A 610 -6.12 -22.86 -17.35
C ASN A 610 -7.24 -23.91 -17.21
N PHE A 611 -6.94 -25.06 -16.63
CA PHE A 611 -7.89 -26.17 -16.42
C PHE A 611 -8.58 -26.69 -17.70
N LYS A 612 -8.02 -26.43 -18.90
CA LYS A 612 -8.50 -27.05 -20.15
C LYS A 612 -8.39 -28.57 -20.02
N ASN A 613 -9.46 -29.29 -20.39
CA ASN A 613 -9.59 -30.77 -20.25
C ASN A 613 -9.42 -31.26 -18.79
N ALA A 614 -9.97 -30.52 -17.84
CA ALA A 614 -9.84 -30.87 -16.42
C ALA A 614 -10.71 -32.06 -16.03
N LYS A 615 -10.16 -32.92 -15.16
CA LYS A 615 -10.93 -33.97 -14.49
C LYS A 615 -11.73 -33.36 -13.34
N LYS A 616 -13.04 -33.59 -13.31
CA LYS A 616 -13.95 -33.13 -12.24
C LYS A 616 -14.36 -34.30 -11.35
N ILE A 617 -14.35 -34.09 -10.05
CA ILE A 617 -14.73 -35.09 -9.04
C ILE A 617 -15.65 -34.41 -8.01
N THR A 618 -16.83 -34.98 -7.82
CA THR A 618 -17.78 -34.56 -6.76
C THR A 618 -17.74 -35.55 -5.62
N THR A 619 -17.66 -35.06 -4.37
CA THR A 619 -17.56 -35.90 -3.18
C THR A 619 -18.13 -35.23 -1.93
N LYS A 620 -18.61 -36.01 -0.98
CA LYS A 620 -18.99 -35.52 0.36
C LYS A 620 -17.80 -35.49 1.33
N LYS A 621 -16.67 -36.16 0.99
CA LYS A 621 -15.50 -36.27 1.84
C LYS A 621 -14.60 -35.04 1.69
N ASN A 622 -14.06 -34.56 2.78
CA ASN A 622 -13.07 -33.46 2.79
C ASN A 622 -11.61 -33.95 2.62
N VAL A 623 -11.39 -35.26 2.62
CA VAL A 623 -10.12 -35.93 2.27
C VAL A 623 -10.35 -36.77 1.04
N ILE A 624 -9.72 -36.42 -0.07
CA ILE A 624 -9.98 -36.96 -1.40
C ILE A 624 -8.70 -37.61 -1.93
N THR A 625 -8.78 -38.86 -2.34
CA THR A 625 -7.66 -39.53 -3.04
C THR A 625 -8.02 -39.67 -4.53
N VAL A 626 -7.22 -39.05 -5.38
CA VAL A 626 -7.36 -39.16 -6.84
C VAL A 626 -6.33 -40.16 -7.35
N LYS A 627 -6.82 -41.14 -8.09
CA LYS A 627 -6.03 -42.26 -8.65
C LYS A 627 -5.93 -42.15 -10.17
N LYS A 628 -5.08 -42.98 -10.79
CA LYS A 628 -4.89 -43.08 -12.25
C LYS A 628 -4.41 -41.78 -12.88
N LEU A 629 -3.45 -41.12 -12.23
CA LEU A 629 -2.78 -39.93 -12.74
C LEU A 629 -1.49 -40.31 -13.49
N LYS A 630 -1.02 -39.45 -14.38
CA LYS A 630 0.24 -39.65 -15.08
C LYS A 630 1.41 -39.35 -14.15
N ALA A 631 2.29 -40.33 -13.91
CA ALA A 631 3.51 -40.14 -13.13
C ALA A 631 4.44 -39.11 -13.77
N GLY A 632 5.20 -38.36 -12.96
CA GLY A 632 6.09 -37.29 -13.41
C GLY A 632 5.39 -36.02 -13.93
N LYS A 633 4.05 -36.01 -14.04
CA LYS A 633 3.33 -34.83 -14.50
C LYS A 633 2.89 -33.96 -13.32
N LYS A 634 2.97 -32.64 -13.55
CA LYS A 634 2.44 -31.61 -12.66
C LYS A 634 0.93 -31.49 -12.86
N TYR A 635 0.18 -31.47 -11.78
CA TYR A 635 -1.27 -31.23 -11.77
C TYR A 635 -1.60 -29.98 -10.98
N PHE A 636 -2.53 -29.19 -11.50
CA PHE A 636 -3.16 -28.06 -10.85
C PHE A 636 -4.49 -28.51 -10.28
N VAL A 637 -4.79 -28.13 -9.03
CA VAL A 637 -5.98 -28.57 -8.30
C VAL A 637 -6.66 -27.36 -7.69
N LYS A 638 -7.98 -27.25 -7.91
CA LYS A 638 -8.84 -26.31 -7.18
C LYS A 638 -10.12 -27.01 -6.73
N VAL A 639 -10.71 -26.53 -5.64
CA VAL A 639 -11.88 -27.16 -4.99
C VAL A 639 -12.90 -26.08 -4.69
N ARG A 640 -14.19 -26.39 -4.85
CA ARG A 640 -15.28 -25.56 -4.31
C ARG A 640 -16.26 -26.40 -3.53
N ALA A 641 -16.92 -25.81 -2.55
CA ALA A 641 -18.00 -26.42 -1.80
C ALA A 641 -19.33 -26.22 -2.54
N PHE A 642 -20.31 -27.10 -2.29
CA PHE A 642 -21.66 -26.92 -2.74
C PHE A 642 -22.69 -27.29 -1.67
N LYS A 643 -23.85 -26.61 -1.70
CA LYS A 643 -25.06 -26.93 -0.93
C LYS A 643 -26.10 -27.44 -1.91
N LYS A 644 -26.80 -28.53 -1.57
CA LYS A 644 -27.98 -29.01 -2.31
C LYS A 644 -29.23 -28.33 -1.77
N VAL A 645 -30.02 -27.77 -2.66
CA VAL A 645 -31.36 -27.23 -2.37
C VAL A 645 -32.30 -27.84 -3.39
N GLY A 646 -33.10 -28.79 -2.93
CA GLY A 646 -33.87 -29.67 -3.84
C GLY A 646 -32.91 -30.43 -4.79
N ASN A 647 -33.18 -30.41 -6.06
CA ASN A 647 -32.35 -31.05 -7.09
C ASN A 647 -31.21 -30.17 -7.61
N LYS A 648 -31.08 -28.90 -7.19
CA LYS A 648 -30.07 -27.97 -7.66
C LYS A 648 -28.87 -27.93 -6.69
N LYS A 649 -27.65 -27.82 -7.25
CA LYS A 649 -26.42 -27.54 -6.49
C LYS A 649 -26.10 -26.05 -6.58
N ILE A 650 -25.99 -25.38 -5.45
CA ILE A 650 -25.51 -24.00 -5.34
C ILE A 650 -24.05 -24.09 -4.94
N TYR A 651 -23.16 -23.55 -5.76
CA TYR A 651 -21.72 -23.62 -5.58
C TYR A 651 -21.18 -22.36 -4.95
N GLY A 652 -20.24 -22.52 -4.03
CA GLY A 652 -19.35 -21.45 -3.57
C GLY A 652 -18.18 -21.25 -4.53
N ASN A 653 -17.37 -20.24 -4.27
CA ASN A 653 -16.18 -19.93 -5.04
C ASN A 653 -15.13 -21.05 -4.95
N TYR A 654 -14.27 -21.17 -5.98
CA TYR A 654 -13.15 -22.11 -5.96
C TYR A 654 -12.08 -21.67 -4.95
N SER A 655 -11.39 -22.65 -4.36
CA SER A 655 -10.16 -22.44 -3.60
C SER A 655 -9.07 -21.87 -4.50
N THR A 656 -8.03 -21.29 -3.88
CA THR A 656 -6.74 -21.07 -4.53
C THR A 656 -6.24 -22.37 -5.19
N VAL A 657 -5.53 -22.23 -6.30
CA VAL A 657 -5.00 -23.35 -7.07
C VAL A 657 -3.78 -23.92 -6.33
N LYS A 658 -3.80 -25.21 -6.02
CA LYS A 658 -2.63 -25.93 -5.50
C LYS A 658 -1.99 -26.78 -6.59
N LYS A 659 -0.67 -26.91 -6.55
CA LYS A 659 0.13 -27.69 -7.50
C LYS A 659 0.67 -28.96 -6.85
N VAL A 660 0.79 -30.04 -7.60
CA VAL A 660 1.41 -31.30 -7.13
C VAL A 660 2.03 -32.05 -8.32
N ILE A 661 3.24 -32.54 -8.14
CA ILE A 661 3.87 -33.49 -9.07
C ILE A 661 3.56 -34.91 -8.60
N VAL A 662 3.03 -35.73 -9.51
CA VAL A 662 2.68 -37.12 -9.20
C VAL A 662 3.96 -37.97 -9.25
N LYS A 663 4.38 -38.51 -8.10
CA LYS A 663 5.53 -39.43 -8.01
C LYS A 663 5.20 -40.77 -8.69
N LYS A 664 6.24 -41.42 -9.23
CA LYS A 664 6.18 -42.79 -9.75
C LYS A 664 5.68 -43.80 -8.69
#